data_211c7448e7b7b0b2150f92e4b6ef4391
#
_entry.id   211c7448e7b7b0b2150f92e4b6ef4391
#
_cell.length_a   1.000
_cell.length_b   1.000
_cell.length_c   1.000
_cell.angle_alpha   90.00
_cell.angle_beta   90.00
_cell.angle_gamma   90.00
#
_symmetry.space_group_name_H-M   'P 1'
#
loop_
_entity.id
_entity.type
_entity.pdbx_description
1 polymer ?
#
loop_
_entity_poly.entity_id
_entity_poly.type
_entity_poly.pdbx_seq_one_letter_code
_entity_poly.pdbx_strand_id
1 'polypeptide(L)'
;MMRNGVSKALAVSLTMLLSGCMRDSGSPSAASASSDARLSQTSGTLQVPGLADEVRIVRDRWGIPHIYAKNTDDLFFAQGFVQAQDRLFQIDLWRRSTQGRLAEILGPSYVDRDRLARLMRYRGDMNAEWESYSPDTHRIATRFVAGINAQIATIGEQLPEEFVVAGYRPEPWQPEDLLSRAEGFVMTYNASDEVFRARITTAVGLERTQMLLPLDPPVSAPPPSGVDLAAVDATVRPVLAAMGTPARFGPAPAPAATAFLDGQSRATRDGSNNFVVAGAKSATGKPILANDPHRNLDHPSLRYLVHLNAPGWNVIGSVVPWFPGVAIGHNDRIAWGLTIFAADVQDLYVEQLNPENPRQVKSGGRFADMEVVKDEIRVKGQGEAVAVEHLYTAHGPVVAVDAQRHLAYTLRWVGSEPGTAGYLGALALDRASNWNEFRTALQRWKVPGENFVYADVDGNIGYQAAALVPVRRDWPGVYPVDGASGDHEWRGWRTLDELPHQFNPDAGFLATANHNTLGPASPPNIGYSSWSVPARVNRIREVLGAKNTVTIDDLARLQHDATPWNAEKLLPLLQPLSFKDPTIERARTILLGWDRRLTQDSAAAALYAAWEQKLYQQLIESRLDSTLAAEYMRRVEAHVLVPALAKPSTAWFGADPEKGRDHLLESALTAAVAALTPVLGNDISRWNWGQVHTATFQHPLAAMSDAARLRFNVGPFPRAGYGDTVFATGGSDWRQTGGATFREVMDLADWDRSIGTSAPGQSGQPGSPHFDDLAKLWAAQQYFPYSFSQALVEKNAEATLVLRPRP
;
A
#
# COMPACT_ATOMS: atom_id res chain seq x y z
N MET A 1 13.96 -10.40 -70.77
CA MET A 1 12.54 -10.57 -71.13
C MET A 1 11.70 -9.86 -70.06
N MET A 2 11.27 -8.62 -70.34
CA MET A 2 9.91 -8.20 -70.74
C MET A 2 8.88 -8.61 -69.64
N ARG A 3 8.03 -7.76 -69.04
CA ARG A 3 7.41 -6.41 -69.41
C ARG A 3 6.66 -5.95 -68.18
N ASN A 4 6.79 -4.73 -67.78
CA ASN A 4 5.82 -3.60 -67.79
C ASN A 4 4.36 -3.83 -67.28
N GLY A 5 3.92 -2.92 -66.43
CA GLY A 5 2.50 -2.46 -66.36
C GLY A 5 2.15 -1.81 -65.02
N VAL A 6 2.37 -0.58 -64.85
CA VAL A 6 1.50 0.64 -64.97
C VAL A 6 0.56 0.89 -63.78
N SER A 7 0.82 2.05 -63.18
CA SER A 7 0.02 2.82 -62.18
C SER A 7 -1.45 3.00 -62.52
N LYS A 8 -2.29 3.13 -61.54
CA LYS A 8 -3.44 4.04 -61.53
C LYS A 8 -3.68 4.65 -60.13
N ALA A 9 -3.46 5.95 -60.05
CA ALA A 9 -3.95 6.80 -59.03
C ALA A 9 -5.46 7.02 -59.20
N LEU A 10 -6.22 7.05 -58.10
CA LEU A 10 -7.56 7.58 -58.11
C LEU A 10 -7.70 8.61 -56.97
N ALA A 11 -7.81 9.85 -57.37
CA ALA A 11 -8.26 10.95 -56.53
C ALA A 11 -9.79 10.85 -56.33
N VAL A 12 -10.27 11.01 -55.10
CA VAL A 12 -11.70 11.25 -54.86
C VAL A 12 -11.83 12.53 -54.05
N SER A 13 -12.62 13.40 -54.59
CA SER A 13 -12.92 14.78 -54.18
C SER A 13 -13.76 14.81 -52.92
N LEU A 14 -13.47 15.81 -52.08
CA LEU A 14 -14.20 16.27 -50.93
C LEU A 14 -15.45 17.05 -51.39
N THR A 15 -16.64 16.59 -50.98
CA THR A 15 -17.86 17.38 -51.09
C THR A 15 -18.48 17.55 -49.69
N MET A 16 -18.41 18.75 -49.14
CA MET A 16 -19.17 19.17 -47.96
C MET A 16 -20.67 19.24 -48.28
N LEU A 17 -21.46 18.59 -47.43
CA LEU A 17 -22.90 18.90 -47.31
C LEU A 17 -23.25 19.11 -45.83
N LEU A 18 -23.55 20.32 -45.48
CA LEU A 18 -24.21 20.74 -44.27
C LEU A 18 -25.68 20.26 -44.33
N SER A 19 -26.12 19.53 -43.30
CA SER A 19 -27.54 19.36 -43.01
C SER A 19 -27.78 19.10 -41.51
N GLY A 20 -28.48 19.99 -40.93
CA GLY A 20 -29.54 20.00 -39.92
C GLY A 20 -29.44 19.08 -38.71
N CYS A 21 -29.41 19.72 -37.56
CA CYS A 21 -29.74 19.12 -36.26
C CYS A 21 -31.16 18.53 -36.25
N MET A 22 -31.26 17.23 -36.05
CA MET A 22 -32.38 16.60 -35.33
C MET A 22 -31.83 15.80 -34.17
N ARG A 23 -32.26 16.18 -32.96
CA ARG A 23 -32.07 15.41 -31.77
C ARG A 23 -32.93 14.15 -31.88
N ASP A 24 -32.31 13.02 -32.17
CA ASP A 24 -32.97 11.74 -31.97
C ASP A 24 -32.73 11.34 -30.47
N SER A 25 -33.83 11.30 -29.72
CA SER A 25 -33.88 10.70 -28.41
C SER A 25 -33.81 9.18 -28.61
N GLY A 26 -32.56 8.69 -28.78
CA GLY A 26 -32.29 7.25 -28.84
C GLY A 26 -32.60 6.61 -27.51
N SER A 27 -33.54 5.66 -27.50
CA SER A 27 -33.75 4.72 -26.40
C SER A 27 -32.41 4.05 -26.00
N PRO A 28 -32.10 3.86 -24.70
CA PRO A 28 -30.88 3.20 -24.27
C PRO A 28 -30.77 1.83 -24.94
N SER A 29 -29.57 1.52 -25.43
CA SER A 29 -29.32 0.22 -26.09
C SER A 29 -29.62 -0.92 -25.11
N ALA A 30 -30.09 -2.06 -25.58
CA ALA A 30 -30.42 -3.24 -24.77
C ALA A 30 -29.22 -3.71 -23.88
N ALA A 31 -27.97 -3.35 -24.22
CA ALA A 31 -26.78 -3.62 -23.43
C ALA A 31 -26.66 -2.68 -22.22
N SER A 32 -27.08 -1.40 -22.29
CA SER A 32 -27.09 -0.49 -21.15
C SER A 32 -28.23 -0.82 -20.18
N ALA A 33 -29.39 -1.16 -20.68
CA ALA A 33 -30.55 -1.60 -19.85
C ALA A 33 -30.26 -2.92 -19.09
N SER A 34 -29.41 -3.81 -19.62
CA SER A 34 -29.01 -5.05 -18.93
C SER A 34 -27.93 -4.86 -17.86
N SER A 35 -27.11 -3.79 -17.94
CA SER A 35 -26.11 -3.47 -16.90
C SER A 35 -26.74 -2.80 -15.69
N ASP A 36 -27.66 -1.87 -15.89
CA ASP A 36 -28.34 -1.14 -14.81
C ASP A 36 -29.17 -2.07 -13.91
N ALA A 37 -29.73 -3.14 -14.46
CA ALA A 37 -30.47 -4.15 -13.70
C ALA A 37 -29.60 -4.96 -12.70
N ARG A 38 -28.29 -4.90 -12.79
CA ARG A 38 -27.34 -5.61 -11.91
C ARG A 38 -26.75 -4.74 -10.82
N LEU A 39 -26.97 -3.43 -10.88
CA LEU A 39 -26.47 -2.52 -9.85
C LEU A 39 -27.23 -2.71 -8.53
N SER A 40 -26.51 -2.53 -7.43
CA SER A 40 -27.13 -2.55 -6.11
C SER A 40 -28.11 -1.39 -5.95
N GLN A 41 -29.24 -1.63 -5.30
CA GLN A 41 -30.22 -0.60 -4.99
C GLN A 41 -29.67 0.34 -3.91
N THR A 42 -29.52 1.62 -4.20
CA THR A 42 -28.97 2.66 -3.29
C THR A 42 -30.01 3.67 -2.81
N SER A 43 -31.28 3.54 -3.23
CA SER A 43 -32.37 4.43 -2.84
C SER A 43 -33.68 3.68 -2.58
N GLY A 44 -34.62 4.35 -1.88
CA GLY A 44 -35.92 3.79 -1.54
C GLY A 44 -35.90 2.95 -0.25
N THR A 45 -36.65 1.86 -0.22
CA THR A 45 -36.76 0.98 0.98
C THR A 45 -36.46 -0.46 0.61
N LEU A 46 -35.68 -1.15 1.43
CA LEU A 46 -35.41 -2.58 1.37
C LEU A 46 -35.84 -3.25 2.70
N GLN A 47 -36.51 -4.37 2.60
CA GLN A 47 -36.76 -5.23 3.74
C GLN A 47 -35.66 -6.29 3.82
N VAL A 48 -34.87 -6.27 4.89
CA VAL A 48 -33.78 -7.21 5.09
C VAL A 48 -33.93 -7.94 6.42
N PRO A 49 -33.68 -9.26 6.46
CA PRO A 49 -33.72 -10.01 7.71
C PRO A 49 -32.50 -9.64 8.58
N GLY A 50 -32.68 -9.71 9.91
CA GLY A 50 -31.61 -9.58 10.86
C GLY A 50 -31.42 -8.18 11.46
N LEU A 51 -32.14 -7.16 11.04
CA LEU A 51 -32.24 -5.87 11.71
C LEU A 51 -33.22 -5.92 12.88
N ALA A 52 -32.96 -5.17 13.94
CA ALA A 52 -33.91 -4.91 15.02
C ALA A 52 -34.77 -3.67 14.74
N ASP A 53 -34.17 -2.61 14.23
CA ASP A 53 -34.77 -1.33 13.93
C ASP A 53 -34.50 -0.90 12.48
N GLU A 54 -35.24 0.11 12.02
CA GLU A 54 -34.98 0.79 10.75
C GLU A 54 -33.65 1.51 10.78
N VAL A 55 -32.85 1.37 9.70
CA VAL A 55 -31.60 2.08 9.49
C VAL A 55 -31.71 2.96 8.25
N ARG A 56 -31.35 4.24 8.39
CA ARG A 56 -31.34 5.20 7.30
C ARG A 56 -29.90 5.39 6.80
N ILE A 57 -29.70 5.24 5.51
CA ILE A 57 -28.41 5.39 4.82
C ILE A 57 -28.56 6.54 3.83
N VAL A 58 -27.84 7.64 4.04
CA VAL A 58 -27.78 8.78 3.11
C VAL A 58 -26.48 8.70 2.36
N ARG A 59 -26.54 8.56 1.04
CA ARG A 59 -25.36 8.70 0.20
C ARG A 59 -25.28 10.15 -0.28
N ASP A 60 -24.13 10.75 -0.08
CA ASP A 60 -23.86 12.08 -0.61
C ASP A 60 -23.45 12.03 -2.09
N ARG A 61 -23.29 13.20 -2.72
CA ARG A 61 -22.93 13.31 -4.14
C ARG A 61 -21.55 12.76 -4.52
N TRP A 62 -20.75 12.31 -3.57
CA TRP A 62 -19.47 11.62 -3.77
C TRP A 62 -19.59 10.11 -3.46
N GLY A 63 -20.82 9.63 -3.27
CA GLY A 63 -21.13 8.24 -3.00
C GLY A 63 -20.83 7.77 -1.58
N ILE A 64 -20.44 8.67 -0.66
CA ILE A 64 -20.11 8.32 0.72
C ILE A 64 -21.40 7.97 1.47
N PRO A 65 -21.52 6.77 2.06
CA PRO A 65 -22.68 6.40 2.87
C PRO A 65 -22.55 6.97 4.30
N HIS A 66 -23.55 7.74 4.72
CA HIS A 66 -23.76 8.19 6.10
C HIS A 66 -24.86 7.31 6.70
N ILE A 67 -24.51 6.47 7.66
CA ILE A 67 -25.37 5.46 8.25
C ILE A 67 -25.91 5.94 9.60
N TYR A 68 -27.22 6.04 9.73
CA TYR A 68 -27.92 6.44 10.95
C TYR A 68 -28.72 5.27 11.49
N ALA A 69 -28.31 4.72 12.63
CA ALA A 69 -28.94 3.60 13.31
C ALA A 69 -29.32 3.96 14.75
N LYS A 70 -30.25 3.19 15.34
CA LYS A 70 -30.69 3.38 16.71
C LYS A 70 -29.86 2.61 17.74
N ASN A 71 -29.04 1.68 17.28
CA ASN A 71 -28.19 0.83 18.12
C ASN A 71 -26.94 0.37 17.38
N THR A 72 -25.96 -0.11 18.12
CA THR A 72 -24.67 -0.58 17.59
C THR A 72 -24.83 -1.78 16.64
N ASP A 73 -25.71 -2.71 16.92
CA ASP A 73 -25.86 -3.92 16.12
C ASP A 73 -26.36 -3.61 14.72
N ASP A 74 -27.38 -2.76 14.62
CA ASP A 74 -27.93 -2.35 13.34
C ASP A 74 -26.99 -1.42 12.58
N LEU A 75 -26.17 -0.62 13.30
CA LEU A 75 -25.14 0.21 12.71
C LEU A 75 -24.12 -0.64 11.93
N PHE A 76 -23.53 -1.63 12.58
CA PHE A 76 -22.51 -2.47 11.94
C PHE A 76 -23.12 -3.46 10.94
N PHE A 77 -24.34 -3.92 11.14
CA PHE A 77 -25.07 -4.63 10.10
C PHE A 77 -25.19 -3.79 8.82
N ALA A 78 -25.63 -2.54 8.95
CA ALA A 78 -25.78 -1.64 7.82
C ALA A 78 -24.41 -1.28 7.19
N GLN A 79 -23.34 -1.14 7.98
CA GLN A 79 -21.99 -0.95 7.44
C GLN A 79 -21.57 -2.12 6.55
N GLY A 80 -21.71 -3.36 7.03
CA GLY A 80 -21.40 -4.55 6.23
C GLY A 80 -22.24 -4.65 4.97
N PHE A 81 -23.53 -4.30 5.07
CA PHE A 81 -24.46 -4.28 3.94
C PHE A 81 -24.03 -3.30 2.85
N VAL A 82 -23.72 -2.03 3.19
CA VAL A 82 -23.33 -1.02 2.19
C VAL A 82 -21.96 -1.26 1.60
N GLN A 83 -21.00 -1.76 2.39
CA GLN A 83 -19.68 -2.14 1.86
C GLN A 83 -19.79 -3.29 0.87
N ALA A 84 -20.66 -4.26 1.13
CA ALA A 84 -20.99 -5.32 0.17
C ALA A 84 -21.80 -4.80 -1.03
N GLN A 85 -22.68 -3.81 -0.88
CA GLN A 85 -23.37 -3.20 -2.03
C GLN A 85 -22.35 -2.63 -3.03
N ASP A 86 -21.34 -1.94 -2.54
CA ASP A 86 -20.38 -1.23 -3.38
C ASP A 86 -19.18 -2.07 -3.82
N ARG A 87 -18.76 -3.05 -3.02
CA ARG A 87 -17.43 -3.68 -3.11
C ARG A 87 -17.43 -5.20 -3.03
N LEU A 88 -18.56 -5.88 -3.25
CA LEU A 88 -18.71 -7.33 -3.01
C LEU A 88 -17.64 -8.17 -3.71
N PHE A 89 -17.34 -7.88 -4.97
CA PHE A 89 -16.30 -8.62 -5.71
C PHE A 89 -14.92 -8.44 -5.06
N GLN A 90 -14.57 -7.20 -4.69
CA GLN A 90 -13.29 -6.88 -4.04
C GLN A 90 -13.17 -7.61 -2.69
N ILE A 91 -14.20 -7.56 -1.85
CA ILE A 91 -14.14 -8.18 -0.52
C ILE A 91 -14.14 -9.72 -0.61
N ASP A 92 -14.87 -10.31 -1.56
CA ASP A 92 -14.84 -11.77 -1.78
C ASP A 92 -13.50 -12.25 -2.31
N LEU A 93 -12.89 -11.52 -3.26
CA LEU A 93 -11.56 -11.83 -3.78
C LEU A 93 -10.49 -11.72 -2.68
N TRP A 94 -10.58 -10.68 -1.83
CA TRP A 94 -9.71 -10.54 -0.66
C TRP A 94 -9.87 -11.72 0.30
N ARG A 95 -11.12 -12.09 0.68
CA ARG A 95 -11.38 -13.25 1.55
C ARG A 95 -10.75 -14.52 1.00
N ARG A 96 -10.96 -14.83 -0.28
CA ARG A 96 -10.36 -16.00 -0.93
C ARG A 96 -8.83 -15.95 -0.92
N SER A 97 -8.27 -14.77 -1.17
CA SER A 97 -6.83 -14.52 -1.10
C SER A 97 -6.25 -14.86 0.27
N THR A 98 -6.90 -14.38 1.31
CA THR A 98 -6.44 -14.54 2.70
C THR A 98 -6.71 -15.93 3.27
N GLN A 99 -7.75 -16.59 2.79
CA GLN A 99 -8.05 -17.97 3.13
C GLN A 99 -7.23 -19.01 2.35
N GLY A 100 -6.38 -18.58 1.36
CA GLY A 100 -5.68 -19.49 0.49
C GLY A 100 -6.64 -20.32 -0.37
N ARG A 101 -7.55 -19.65 -1.08
CA ARG A 101 -8.60 -20.21 -1.93
C ARG A 101 -8.63 -19.59 -3.33
N LEU A 102 -7.55 -18.92 -3.74
CA LEU A 102 -7.47 -18.34 -5.08
C LEU A 102 -7.38 -19.41 -6.18
N ALA A 103 -6.72 -20.53 -5.92
CA ALA A 103 -6.63 -21.63 -6.88
C ALA A 103 -8.00 -22.16 -7.30
N GLU A 104 -9.04 -22.06 -6.45
CA GLU A 104 -10.41 -22.46 -6.75
C GLU A 104 -11.00 -21.67 -7.94
N ILE A 105 -10.60 -20.41 -8.10
CA ILE A 105 -11.16 -19.51 -9.12
C ILE A 105 -10.13 -19.08 -10.19
N LEU A 106 -8.83 -19.09 -9.88
CA LEU A 106 -7.76 -18.63 -10.76
C LEU A 106 -6.89 -19.76 -11.35
N GLY A 107 -6.96 -20.98 -10.79
CA GLY A 107 -6.28 -22.16 -11.32
C GLY A 107 -4.95 -22.50 -10.65
N PRO A 108 -4.20 -23.47 -11.21
CA PRO A 108 -3.09 -24.15 -10.55
C PRO A 108 -1.89 -23.25 -10.22
N SER A 109 -1.68 -22.15 -10.93
CA SER A 109 -0.59 -21.21 -10.67
C SER A 109 -0.68 -20.51 -9.30
N TYR A 110 -1.82 -20.62 -8.61
CA TYR A 110 -2.04 -20.04 -7.28
C TYR A 110 -1.91 -21.03 -6.12
N VAL A 111 -1.62 -22.32 -6.38
CA VAL A 111 -1.52 -23.36 -5.35
C VAL A 111 -0.46 -23.03 -4.30
N ASP A 112 0.75 -22.62 -4.72
CA ASP A 112 1.83 -22.28 -3.78
C ASP A 112 1.48 -21.05 -2.94
N ARG A 113 0.84 -20.05 -3.54
CA ARG A 113 0.34 -18.87 -2.81
C ARG A 113 -0.71 -19.24 -1.78
N ASP A 114 -1.67 -20.09 -2.17
CA ASP A 114 -2.73 -20.57 -1.27
C ASP A 114 -2.16 -21.42 -0.13
N ARG A 115 -1.18 -22.28 -0.43
CA ARG A 115 -0.46 -23.06 0.59
C ARG A 115 0.17 -22.14 1.64
N LEU A 116 0.86 -21.08 1.20
CA LEU A 116 1.49 -20.12 2.11
C LEU A 116 0.47 -19.31 2.90
N ALA A 117 -0.62 -18.84 2.27
CA ALA A 117 -1.69 -18.14 2.98
C ALA A 117 -2.29 -19.01 4.09
N ARG A 118 -2.46 -20.31 3.83
CA ARG A 118 -2.95 -21.28 4.84
C ARG A 118 -1.93 -21.55 5.93
N LEU A 119 -0.66 -21.63 5.57
CA LEU A 119 0.45 -21.82 6.52
C LEU A 119 0.52 -20.66 7.53
N MET A 120 0.16 -19.45 7.11
CA MET A 120 0.23 -18.23 7.94
C MET A 120 -1.06 -17.96 8.75
N ARG A 121 -2.07 -18.83 8.72
CA ARG A 121 -3.30 -18.67 9.51
C ARG A 121 -3.00 -18.68 11.00
N TYR A 122 -3.77 -17.89 11.75
CA TYR A 122 -3.76 -17.95 13.21
C TYR A 122 -4.23 -19.35 13.70
N ARG A 123 -3.52 -19.90 14.67
CA ARG A 123 -3.74 -21.25 15.20
C ARG A 123 -3.84 -21.27 16.73
N GLY A 124 -3.85 -20.09 17.35
CA GLY A 124 -3.97 -19.95 18.80
C GLY A 124 -5.44 -20.03 19.29
N ASP A 125 -5.64 -19.66 20.55
CA ASP A 125 -6.95 -19.63 21.19
C ASP A 125 -7.82 -18.51 20.57
N MET A 126 -8.94 -18.87 19.99
CA MET A 126 -9.88 -17.95 19.37
C MET A 126 -10.54 -16.99 20.37
N ASN A 127 -10.71 -17.38 21.64
CA ASN A 127 -11.21 -16.46 22.66
C ASN A 127 -10.17 -15.36 22.94
N ALA A 128 -8.91 -15.75 23.11
CA ALA A 128 -7.81 -14.80 23.28
C ALA A 128 -7.66 -13.87 22.07
N GLU A 129 -7.91 -14.36 20.85
CA GLU A 129 -7.94 -13.58 19.63
C GLU A 129 -8.98 -12.47 19.73
N TRP A 130 -10.24 -12.80 19.95
CA TRP A 130 -11.33 -11.84 20.02
C TRP A 130 -11.20 -10.86 21.20
N GLU A 131 -10.77 -11.32 22.37
CA GLU A 131 -10.57 -10.51 23.58
C GLU A 131 -9.42 -9.49 23.44
N SER A 132 -8.48 -9.74 22.51
CA SER A 132 -7.35 -8.85 22.26
C SER A 132 -7.77 -7.49 21.67
N TYR A 133 -8.91 -7.41 21.04
CA TYR A 133 -9.48 -6.18 20.49
C TYR A 133 -10.37 -5.48 21.52
N SER A 134 -11.39 -4.72 21.12
CA SER A 134 -12.35 -4.22 22.10
C SER A 134 -13.28 -5.34 22.59
N PRO A 135 -13.87 -5.24 23.80
CA PRO A 135 -14.69 -6.31 24.37
C PRO A 135 -15.91 -6.71 23.54
N ASP A 136 -16.38 -5.81 22.67
CA ASP A 136 -17.52 -6.01 21.80
C ASP A 136 -17.15 -6.34 20.34
N THR A 137 -15.88 -6.51 20.04
CA THR A 137 -15.41 -6.73 18.65
C THR A 137 -16.04 -7.96 18.02
N HIS A 138 -16.13 -9.08 18.71
CA HIS A 138 -16.74 -10.29 18.16
C HIS A 138 -18.24 -10.08 17.81
N ARG A 139 -18.96 -9.36 18.66
CA ARG A 139 -20.36 -8.97 18.40
C ARG A 139 -20.46 -8.06 17.18
N ILE A 140 -19.61 -7.05 17.10
CA ILE A 140 -19.55 -6.11 15.96
C ILE A 140 -19.20 -6.86 14.67
N ALA A 141 -18.20 -7.73 14.69
CA ALA A 141 -17.81 -8.56 13.56
C ALA A 141 -18.98 -9.46 13.08
N THR A 142 -19.69 -10.09 14.01
CA THR A 142 -20.85 -10.92 13.71
C THR A 142 -21.96 -10.11 13.01
N ARG A 143 -22.23 -8.89 13.48
CA ARG A 143 -23.23 -8.00 12.88
C ARG A 143 -22.82 -7.49 11.52
N PHE A 144 -21.57 -7.09 11.38
CA PHE A 144 -20.98 -6.65 10.10
C PHE A 144 -21.08 -7.76 9.04
N VAL A 145 -20.68 -8.97 9.37
CA VAL A 145 -20.76 -10.14 8.49
C VAL A 145 -22.21 -10.50 8.16
N ALA A 146 -23.13 -10.37 9.11
CA ALA A 146 -24.56 -10.55 8.84
C ALA A 146 -25.07 -9.56 7.78
N GLY A 147 -24.58 -8.31 7.79
CA GLY A 147 -24.89 -7.32 6.76
C GLY A 147 -24.35 -7.70 5.38
N ILE A 148 -23.09 -8.15 5.29
CA ILE A 148 -22.52 -8.69 4.04
C ILE A 148 -23.38 -9.83 3.50
N ASN A 149 -23.75 -10.79 4.35
CA ASN A 149 -24.57 -11.95 3.97
C ASN A 149 -25.98 -11.55 3.54
N ALA A 150 -26.55 -10.52 4.17
CA ALA A 150 -27.85 -9.99 3.76
C ALA A 150 -27.79 -9.38 2.36
N GLN A 151 -26.72 -8.69 1.99
CA GLN A 151 -26.51 -8.20 0.63
C GLN A 151 -26.31 -9.35 -0.36
N ILE A 152 -25.51 -10.37 -0.03
CA ILE A 152 -25.36 -11.58 -0.86
C ILE A 152 -26.71 -12.24 -1.11
N ALA A 153 -27.58 -12.34 -0.09
CA ALA A 153 -28.93 -12.87 -0.25
C ALA A 153 -29.82 -11.96 -1.11
N THR A 154 -29.67 -10.64 -1.01
CA THR A 154 -30.47 -9.66 -1.76
C THR A 154 -30.19 -9.72 -3.27
N ILE A 155 -28.94 -9.89 -3.68
CA ILE A 155 -28.58 -9.99 -5.13
C ILE A 155 -29.11 -11.30 -5.76
N GLY A 156 -29.30 -12.38 -5.00
CA GLY A 156 -29.85 -13.65 -5.49
C GLY A 156 -29.17 -14.16 -6.76
N GLU A 157 -29.96 -14.31 -7.84
CA GLU A 157 -29.44 -14.71 -9.16
C GLU A 157 -28.89 -13.55 -10.01
N GLN A 158 -29.13 -12.30 -9.61
CA GLN A 158 -28.69 -11.12 -10.34
C GLN A 158 -27.29 -10.69 -9.89
N LEU A 159 -26.30 -11.50 -10.27
CA LEU A 159 -24.91 -11.25 -9.89
C LEU A 159 -24.39 -9.92 -10.46
N PRO A 160 -23.59 -9.15 -9.68
CA PRO A 160 -22.78 -8.06 -10.22
C PRO A 160 -21.94 -8.48 -11.42
N GLU A 161 -21.67 -7.55 -12.34
CA GLU A 161 -20.99 -7.81 -13.62
C GLU A 161 -19.65 -8.50 -13.42
N GLU A 162 -18.90 -8.13 -12.39
CA GLU A 162 -17.59 -8.68 -12.07
C GLU A 162 -17.64 -10.20 -11.83
N PHE A 163 -18.64 -10.69 -11.08
CA PHE A 163 -18.80 -12.13 -10.82
C PHE A 163 -19.21 -12.90 -12.09
N VAL A 164 -20.02 -12.29 -12.94
CA VAL A 164 -20.41 -12.89 -14.23
C VAL A 164 -19.21 -13.05 -15.13
N VAL A 165 -18.37 -12.02 -15.23
CA VAL A 165 -17.14 -12.03 -16.03
C VAL A 165 -16.10 -12.99 -15.42
N ALA A 166 -15.95 -13.02 -14.12
CA ALA A 166 -15.03 -13.93 -13.41
C ALA A 166 -15.47 -15.40 -13.45
N GLY A 167 -16.77 -15.66 -13.65
CA GLY A 167 -17.34 -16.99 -13.76
C GLY A 167 -17.48 -17.75 -12.44
N TYR A 168 -17.71 -17.02 -11.33
CA TYR A 168 -18.00 -17.64 -10.03
C TYR A 168 -19.01 -16.81 -9.23
N ARG A 169 -19.46 -17.33 -8.07
CA ARG A 169 -20.45 -16.69 -7.18
C ARG A 169 -19.84 -16.38 -5.82
N PRO A 170 -20.28 -15.30 -5.16
CA PRO A 170 -19.90 -15.05 -3.78
C PRO A 170 -20.54 -16.12 -2.86
N GLU A 171 -19.86 -16.42 -1.77
CA GLU A 171 -20.31 -17.36 -0.75
C GLU A 171 -20.59 -16.60 0.56
N PRO A 172 -21.47 -17.12 1.45
CA PRO A 172 -21.69 -16.54 2.78
C PRO A 172 -20.40 -16.46 3.60
N TRP A 173 -20.27 -15.42 4.39
CA TRP A 173 -19.16 -15.14 5.29
C TRP A 173 -19.43 -15.63 6.70
N GLN A 174 -18.33 -15.89 7.43
CA GLN A 174 -18.31 -16.12 8.87
C GLN A 174 -17.51 -14.98 9.56
N PRO A 175 -17.77 -14.67 10.85
CA PRO A 175 -17.00 -13.64 11.57
C PRO A 175 -15.48 -13.87 11.54
N GLU A 176 -15.06 -15.13 11.58
CA GLU A 176 -13.66 -15.56 11.53
C GLU A 176 -12.97 -15.22 10.20
N ASP A 177 -13.72 -14.97 9.13
CA ASP A 177 -13.17 -14.53 7.84
C ASP A 177 -12.48 -13.16 7.96
N LEU A 178 -12.84 -12.35 8.97
CA LEU A 178 -12.19 -11.09 9.27
C LEU A 178 -10.83 -11.25 9.96
N LEU A 179 -10.52 -12.43 10.52
CA LEU A 179 -9.30 -12.68 11.29
C LEU A 179 -8.09 -13.03 10.42
N SER A 180 -8.00 -12.40 9.25
CA SER A 180 -6.89 -12.64 8.32
C SER A 180 -5.57 -12.07 8.82
N ARG A 181 -4.48 -12.79 8.52
CA ARG A 181 -3.10 -12.36 8.76
C ARG A 181 -2.39 -11.89 7.48
N ALA A 182 -2.97 -12.16 6.33
CA ALA A 182 -2.29 -11.94 5.05
C ALA A 182 -1.95 -10.47 4.79
N GLU A 183 -2.81 -9.52 5.18
CA GLU A 183 -2.51 -8.09 5.03
C GLU A 183 -1.33 -7.65 5.90
N GLY A 184 -1.34 -7.99 7.17
CA GLY A 184 -0.24 -7.70 8.06
C GLY A 184 1.07 -8.30 7.55
N PHE A 185 1.01 -9.51 6.97
CA PHE A 185 2.18 -10.18 6.41
C PHE A 185 2.76 -9.43 5.20
N VAL A 186 1.92 -9.03 4.24
CA VAL A 186 2.40 -8.32 3.04
C VAL A 186 2.85 -6.88 3.32
N MET A 187 2.51 -6.32 4.47
CA MET A 187 2.99 -5.01 4.94
C MET A 187 4.26 -5.10 5.78
N THR A 188 4.77 -6.29 6.09
CA THR A 188 5.99 -6.53 6.86
C THR A 188 7.00 -7.26 6.00
N TYR A 189 8.12 -6.61 5.67
CA TYR A 189 9.09 -7.11 4.70
C TYR A 189 10.37 -7.64 5.33
N ASN A 190 10.45 -7.71 6.67
CA ASN A 190 11.70 -7.95 7.40
C ASN A 190 12.39 -9.25 6.96
N ALA A 191 11.69 -10.40 6.96
CA ALA A 191 12.28 -11.66 6.52
C ALA A 191 12.75 -11.64 5.06
N SER A 192 12.04 -10.92 4.20
CA SER A 192 12.43 -10.71 2.80
C SER A 192 13.65 -9.78 2.66
N ASP A 193 13.77 -8.79 3.55
CA ASP A 193 14.93 -7.90 3.61
C ASP A 193 16.16 -8.63 4.20
N GLU A 194 15.97 -9.56 5.17
CA GLU A 194 17.04 -10.45 5.65
C GLU A 194 17.60 -11.33 4.53
N VAL A 195 16.72 -11.97 3.73
CA VAL A 195 17.13 -12.81 2.60
C VAL A 195 17.84 -11.95 1.54
N PHE A 196 17.36 -10.75 1.26
CA PHE A 196 18.01 -9.84 0.30
C PHE A 196 19.38 -9.37 0.79
N ARG A 197 19.50 -9.01 2.06
CA ARG A 197 20.79 -8.67 2.68
C ARG A 197 21.76 -9.85 2.64
N ALA A 198 21.30 -11.06 2.97
CA ALA A 198 22.09 -12.28 2.86
C ALA A 198 22.63 -12.50 1.44
N ARG A 199 21.79 -12.29 0.43
CA ARG A 199 22.16 -12.39 -0.98
C ARG A 199 23.20 -11.36 -1.42
N ILE A 200 23.03 -10.09 -1.03
CA ILE A 200 24.02 -9.04 -1.30
C ILE A 200 25.36 -9.38 -0.60
N THR A 201 25.29 -9.84 0.65
CA THR A 201 26.50 -10.20 1.41
C THR A 201 27.25 -11.37 0.77
N THR A 202 26.54 -12.36 0.28
CA THR A 202 27.13 -13.48 -0.47
C THR A 202 27.80 -13.02 -1.76
N ALA A 203 27.20 -12.06 -2.47
CA ALA A 203 27.69 -11.59 -3.75
C ALA A 203 28.90 -10.65 -3.62
N VAL A 204 28.94 -9.75 -2.63
CA VAL A 204 29.94 -8.67 -2.60
C VAL A 204 30.71 -8.56 -1.27
N GLY A 205 30.39 -9.40 -0.26
CA GLY A 205 31.01 -9.39 1.06
C GLY A 205 30.41 -8.32 1.99
N LEU A 206 30.72 -8.46 3.30
CA LEU A 206 30.11 -7.65 4.36
C LEU A 206 30.36 -6.15 4.20
N GLU A 207 31.60 -5.74 3.94
CA GLU A 207 31.99 -4.32 3.83
C GLU A 207 31.17 -3.60 2.74
N ARG A 208 31.07 -4.21 1.57
CA ARG A 208 30.29 -3.63 0.46
C ARG A 208 28.78 -3.70 0.74
N THR A 209 28.32 -4.71 1.45
CA THR A 209 26.90 -4.78 1.88
C THR A 209 26.56 -3.61 2.80
N GLN A 210 27.42 -3.26 3.75
CA GLN A 210 27.20 -2.11 4.62
C GLN A 210 27.16 -0.78 3.86
N MET A 211 27.92 -0.67 2.77
CA MET A 211 27.88 0.51 1.89
C MET A 211 26.59 0.57 1.05
N LEU A 212 26.12 -0.56 0.55
CA LEU A 212 24.93 -0.66 -0.31
C LEU A 212 23.63 -0.64 0.50
N LEU A 213 23.63 -1.26 1.67
CA LEU A 213 22.48 -1.42 2.56
C LEU A 213 22.84 -0.92 3.97
N PRO A 214 23.07 0.40 4.15
CA PRO A 214 23.35 0.94 5.48
C PRO A 214 22.18 0.70 6.41
N LEU A 215 22.48 0.46 7.70
CA LEU A 215 21.47 0.32 8.75
C LEU A 215 21.20 1.68 9.40
N ASP A 216 19.97 1.94 9.75
CA ASP A 216 19.52 3.14 10.44
C ASP A 216 18.65 2.78 11.66
N PRO A 217 19.08 3.05 12.91
CA PRO A 217 20.36 3.62 13.29
C PRO A 217 21.55 2.70 12.95
N PRO A 218 22.75 3.24 12.78
CA PRO A 218 23.93 2.42 12.50
C PRO A 218 24.21 1.42 13.63
N VAL A 219 24.39 0.15 13.27
CA VAL A 219 24.72 -0.93 14.21
C VAL A 219 25.66 -1.92 13.54
N SER A 220 26.52 -2.57 14.35
CA SER A 220 27.31 -3.70 13.87
C SER A 220 26.41 -4.93 13.72
N ALA A 221 26.32 -5.46 12.52
CA ALA A 221 25.51 -6.64 12.20
C ALA A 221 26.33 -7.62 11.34
N PRO A 222 27.27 -8.38 11.92
CA PRO A 222 27.94 -9.43 11.18
C PRO A 222 26.95 -10.55 10.83
N PRO A 223 27.17 -11.28 9.74
CA PRO A 223 26.41 -12.48 9.44
C PRO A 223 26.55 -13.49 10.59
N PRO A 224 25.47 -14.18 10.99
CA PRO A 224 25.52 -15.15 12.06
C PRO A 224 26.41 -16.34 11.67
N SER A 225 27.16 -16.84 12.64
CA SER A 225 28.02 -18.02 12.44
C SER A 225 27.15 -19.27 12.23
N GLY A 226 27.57 -20.13 11.30
CA GLY A 226 26.88 -21.42 11.04
C GLY A 226 25.67 -21.33 10.11
N VAL A 227 25.31 -20.15 9.63
CA VAL A 227 24.23 -19.97 8.64
C VAL A 227 24.83 -19.82 7.23
N ASP A 228 24.45 -20.72 6.31
CA ASP A 228 24.79 -20.62 4.89
C ASP A 228 23.83 -19.64 4.20
N LEU A 229 24.26 -18.38 4.06
CA LEU A 229 23.47 -17.30 3.46
C LEU A 229 23.08 -17.59 2.01
N ALA A 230 23.92 -18.31 1.25
CA ALA A 230 23.62 -18.63 -0.15
C ALA A 230 22.51 -19.69 -0.24
N ALA A 231 22.52 -20.66 0.67
CA ALA A 231 21.46 -21.69 0.77
C ALA A 231 20.11 -21.06 1.16
N VAL A 232 20.11 -20.08 2.07
CA VAL A 232 18.90 -19.31 2.45
C VAL A 232 18.30 -18.65 1.23
N ASP A 233 19.08 -17.87 0.45
CA ASP A 233 18.57 -17.19 -0.74
C ASP A 233 17.95 -18.16 -1.74
N ALA A 234 18.68 -19.22 -2.07
CA ALA A 234 18.24 -20.18 -3.09
C ALA A 234 16.92 -20.88 -2.74
N THR A 235 16.70 -21.14 -1.44
CA THR A 235 15.56 -21.97 -0.96
C THR A 235 14.36 -21.10 -0.56
N VAL A 236 14.58 -19.97 0.14
CA VAL A 236 13.49 -19.20 0.76
C VAL A 236 12.93 -18.14 -0.19
N ARG A 237 13.77 -17.48 -0.97
CA ARG A 237 13.34 -16.39 -1.86
C ARG A 237 12.19 -16.78 -2.80
N PRO A 238 12.20 -17.91 -3.51
CA PRO A 238 11.09 -18.29 -4.38
C PRO A 238 9.77 -18.48 -3.62
N VAL A 239 9.84 -18.96 -2.39
CA VAL A 239 8.67 -19.20 -1.55
C VAL A 239 8.06 -17.91 -1.06
N LEU A 240 8.86 -16.99 -0.50
CA LEU A 240 8.36 -15.67 -0.09
C LEU A 240 7.80 -14.88 -1.29
N ALA A 241 8.39 -15.09 -2.47
CA ALA A 241 7.91 -14.51 -3.72
C ALA A 241 6.47 -14.90 -4.05
N ALA A 242 6.08 -16.14 -3.82
CA ALA A 242 4.73 -16.62 -4.13
C ALA A 242 3.64 -15.87 -3.35
N MET A 243 3.93 -15.40 -2.13
CA MET A 243 3.00 -14.59 -1.33
C MET A 243 2.62 -13.26 -1.99
N GLY A 244 3.56 -12.64 -2.71
CA GLY A 244 3.36 -11.39 -3.43
C GLY A 244 2.60 -11.51 -4.75
N THR A 245 2.21 -12.72 -5.18
CA THR A 245 1.49 -12.92 -6.44
C THR A 245 0.12 -12.25 -6.39
N PRO A 246 -0.15 -11.24 -7.23
CA PRO A 246 -1.44 -10.53 -7.19
C PRO A 246 -2.57 -11.44 -7.69
N ALA A 247 -3.75 -11.32 -7.08
CA ALA A 247 -4.96 -12.02 -7.53
C ALA A 247 -5.48 -11.38 -8.82
N ARG A 248 -5.16 -11.95 -9.97
CA ARG A 248 -5.56 -11.44 -11.30
C ARG A 248 -6.17 -12.55 -12.15
N PHE A 249 -7.22 -12.21 -12.86
CA PHE A 249 -7.85 -13.08 -13.86
C PHE A 249 -7.16 -12.89 -15.21
N GLY A 250 -7.09 -13.96 -16.02
CA GLY A 250 -6.45 -13.93 -17.33
C GLY A 250 -5.30 -14.92 -17.45
N PRO A 251 -4.33 -14.67 -18.35
CA PRO A 251 -3.15 -15.52 -18.48
C PRO A 251 -2.42 -15.68 -17.16
N ALA A 252 -1.86 -16.87 -16.93
CA ALA A 252 -1.09 -17.14 -15.72
C ALA A 252 -0.04 -16.01 -15.47
N PRO A 253 0.12 -15.55 -14.23
CA PRO A 253 1.16 -14.57 -13.92
C PRO A 253 2.54 -15.12 -14.30
N ALA A 254 3.47 -14.22 -14.59
CA ALA A 254 4.88 -14.59 -14.80
C ALA A 254 5.39 -15.43 -13.62
N PRO A 255 6.45 -16.24 -13.81
CA PRO A 255 7.00 -17.09 -12.75
C PRO A 255 7.18 -16.32 -11.43
N ALA A 256 6.94 -17.01 -10.32
CA ALA A 256 6.89 -16.42 -8.96
C ALA A 256 8.06 -15.46 -8.63
N ALA A 257 9.26 -15.73 -9.18
CA ALA A 257 10.43 -14.87 -8.98
C ALA A 257 10.26 -13.45 -9.55
N THR A 258 9.57 -13.29 -10.69
CA THR A 258 9.30 -11.97 -11.30
C THR A 258 8.09 -11.29 -10.67
N ALA A 259 7.05 -12.04 -10.33
CA ALA A 259 5.87 -11.50 -9.63
C ALA A 259 6.21 -10.95 -8.23
N PHE A 260 7.10 -11.64 -7.50
CA PHE A 260 7.62 -11.13 -6.23
C PHE A 260 8.42 -9.83 -6.38
N LEU A 261 9.25 -9.77 -7.40
CA LEU A 261 10.05 -8.59 -7.68
C LEU A 261 9.17 -7.38 -8.05
N ASP A 262 8.06 -7.61 -8.75
CA ASP A 262 7.09 -6.56 -9.09
C ASP A 262 6.26 -6.12 -7.87
N GLY A 263 5.82 -7.07 -7.03
CA GLY A 263 5.08 -6.77 -5.79
C GLY A 263 5.94 -6.21 -4.65
N GLN A 264 7.27 -6.41 -4.71
CA GLN A 264 8.25 -5.90 -3.73
C GLN A 264 8.99 -4.66 -4.21
N SER A 265 8.63 -4.11 -5.36
CA SER A 265 9.22 -2.87 -5.84
C SER A 265 8.98 -1.75 -4.82
N ARG A 266 10.04 -1.03 -4.44
CA ARG A 266 9.93 0.12 -3.54
C ARG A 266 9.11 1.26 -4.16
N ALA A 267 9.06 1.32 -5.47
CA ALA A 267 8.17 2.22 -6.20
C ALA A 267 6.69 1.88 -6.00
N THR A 268 6.38 0.64 -5.59
CA THR A 268 5.05 0.15 -5.22
C THR A 268 4.94 -0.16 -3.72
N ARG A 269 6.02 0.00 -2.93
CA ARG A 269 5.95 -0.18 -1.47
C ARG A 269 4.95 0.79 -0.89
N ASP A 270 4.15 0.26 -0.01
CA ASP A 270 3.24 1.04 0.80
C ASP A 270 3.98 2.14 1.55
N GLY A 271 3.48 3.33 1.48
CA GLY A 271 4.01 4.49 2.17
C GLY A 271 2.86 5.36 2.69
N SER A 272 3.16 6.50 3.23
CA SER A 272 2.14 7.47 3.67
C SER A 272 2.81 8.77 4.08
N ASN A 273 2.03 9.85 4.14
CA ASN A 273 2.38 11.02 4.93
C ASN A 273 1.28 11.29 5.95
N ASN A 274 1.65 11.73 7.12
CA ASN A 274 0.75 12.41 8.03
C ASN A 274 1.45 13.60 8.69
N PHE A 275 0.68 14.63 8.94
CA PHE A 275 1.17 15.80 9.67
C PHE A 275 0.01 16.54 10.33
N VAL A 276 0.31 17.14 11.46
CA VAL A 276 -0.66 17.90 12.26
C VAL A 276 -0.02 19.18 12.76
N VAL A 277 -0.76 20.27 12.76
CA VAL A 277 -0.35 21.56 13.32
C VAL A 277 -1.21 21.91 14.52
N ALA A 278 -0.60 22.45 15.56
CA ALA A 278 -1.28 22.93 16.76
C ALA A 278 -2.12 24.19 16.49
N GLY A 279 -3.11 24.45 17.31
CA GLY A 279 -3.98 25.63 17.19
C GLY A 279 -3.22 26.96 17.15
N ALA A 280 -2.14 27.09 17.91
CA ALA A 280 -1.30 28.30 17.89
C ALA A 280 -0.63 28.57 16.53
N LYS A 281 -0.50 27.55 15.69
CA LYS A 281 0.11 27.62 14.34
C LYS A 281 -0.95 27.53 13.23
N SER A 282 -2.19 27.30 13.55
CA SER A 282 -3.30 27.17 12.60
C SER A 282 -4.05 28.50 12.44
N ALA A 283 -4.58 28.74 11.24
CA ALA A 283 -5.40 29.91 10.94
C ALA A 283 -6.76 29.89 11.65
N THR A 284 -7.23 28.73 12.10
CA THR A 284 -8.52 28.55 12.78
C THR A 284 -8.42 28.58 14.29
N GLY A 285 -7.21 28.61 14.83
CA GLY A 285 -6.96 28.57 16.28
C GLY A 285 -7.17 27.20 16.92
N LYS A 286 -7.52 26.18 16.14
CA LYS A 286 -7.61 24.77 16.54
C LYS A 286 -6.68 23.93 15.66
N PRO A 287 -6.30 22.72 16.09
CA PRO A 287 -5.44 21.87 15.27
C PRO A 287 -6.02 21.58 13.88
N ILE A 288 -5.14 21.39 12.89
CA ILE A 288 -5.49 20.88 11.58
C ILE A 288 -4.61 19.65 11.32
N LEU A 289 -5.22 18.52 10.96
CA LEU A 289 -4.54 17.26 10.69
C LEU A 289 -4.70 16.87 9.23
N ALA A 290 -3.62 16.42 8.59
CA ALA A 290 -3.64 15.89 7.24
C ALA A 290 -3.03 14.49 7.19
N ASN A 291 -3.65 13.60 6.41
CA ASN A 291 -3.15 12.25 6.15
C ASN A 291 -3.39 11.83 4.71
N ASP A 292 -2.42 11.15 4.12
CA ASP A 292 -2.48 10.58 2.79
C ASP A 292 -1.70 9.25 2.72
N PRO A 293 -2.39 8.10 2.98
CA PRO A 293 -1.79 6.79 2.85
C PRO A 293 -1.54 6.43 1.38
N HIS A 294 -0.33 5.95 1.08
CA HIS A 294 0.08 5.54 -0.25
C HIS A 294 -0.08 4.04 -0.42
N ARG A 295 -0.81 3.62 -1.45
CA ARG A 295 -1.09 2.23 -1.81
C ARG A 295 -1.01 2.04 -3.32
N ASN A 296 -1.11 0.80 -3.78
CA ASN A 296 -1.25 0.51 -5.19
C ASN A 296 -2.47 1.22 -5.79
N LEU A 297 -2.38 1.54 -7.09
CA LEU A 297 -3.48 2.10 -7.86
C LEU A 297 -4.38 0.97 -8.38
N ASP A 298 -5.07 0.31 -7.46
CA ASP A 298 -6.02 -0.75 -7.78
C ASP A 298 -7.42 -0.18 -7.99
N HIS A 299 -8.24 -0.84 -8.78
CA HIS A 299 -9.67 -0.59 -8.92
C HIS A 299 -10.48 -1.84 -8.57
N PRO A 300 -11.42 -1.75 -7.62
CA PRO A 300 -11.65 -0.63 -6.69
C PRO A 300 -10.44 -0.39 -5.78
N SER A 301 -10.23 0.86 -5.32
CA SER A 301 -9.11 1.17 -4.46
C SER A 301 -9.27 0.54 -3.06
N LEU A 302 -8.15 0.47 -2.32
CA LEU A 302 -8.13 -0.12 -0.98
C LEU A 302 -9.03 0.59 0.01
N ARG A 303 -9.19 1.92 -0.13
CA ARG A 303 -9.92 2.72 0.85
C ARG A 303 -11.39 2.87 0.47
N TYR A 304 -12.25 2.78 1.50
CA TYR A 304 -13.67 3.01 1.42
C TYR A 304 -14.08 4.01 2.50
N LEU A 305 -14.79 5.07 2.12
CA LEU A 305 -15.23 6.10 3.04
C LEU A 305 -16.61 5.74 3.61
N VAL A 306 -16.79 5.95 4.92
CA VAL A 306 -18.05 5.69 5.60
C VAL A 306 -18.21 6.61 6.81
N HIS A 307 -19.45 7.03 7.08
CA HIS A 307 -19.83 7.73 8.29
C HIS A 307 -20.80 6.87 9.11
N LEU A 308 -20.45 6.61 10.35
CA LEU A 308 -21.19 5.74 11.30
C LEU A 308 -21.80 6.59 12.41
N ASN A 309 -23.12 6.63 12.52
CA ASN A 309 -23.83 7.38 13.53
C ASN A 309 -24.89 6.51 14.25
N ALA A 310 -24.70 6.31 15.55
CA ALA A 310 -25.61 5.64 16.47
C ALA A 310 -25.28 6.06 17.91
N PRO A 311 -26.12 5.76 18.93
CA PRO A 311 -25.74 6.01 20.31
C PRO A 311 -24.37 5.43 20.68
N GLY A 312 -23.42 6.31 21.06
CA GLY A 312 -22.03 5.96 21.35
C GLY A 312 -21.10 5.89 20.13
N TRP A 313 -21.58 6.22 18.94
CA TRP A 313 -20.84 6.25 17.69
C TRP A 313 -21.17 7.51 16.89
N ASN A 314 -20.20 8.28 16.56
CA ASN A 314 -20.27 9.34 15.55
C ASN A 314 -18.87 9.51 14.96
N VAL A 315 -18.54 8.71 13.95
CA VAL A 315 -17.21 8.61 13.38
C VAL A 315 -17.27 8.54 11.86
N ILE A 316 -16.43 9.32 11.20
CA ILE A 316 -16.29 9.36 9.74
C ILE A 316 -14.85 9.15 9.36
N GLY A 317 -14.62 8.43 8.26
CA GLY A 317 -13.31 8.27 7.72
C GLY A 317 -13.18 7.11 6.77
N SER A 318 -11.95 6.69 6.53
CA SER A 318 -11.64 5.61 5.63
C SER A 318 -11.37 4.30 6.38
N VAL A 319 -11.83 3.22 5.79
CA VAL A 319 -11.58 1.83 6.22
C VAL A 319 -11.21 0.98 5.00
N VAL A 320 -10.63 -0.18 5.21
CA VAL A 320 -10.58 -1.21 4.17
C VAL A 320 -11.95 -1.91 4.09
N PRO A 321 -12.49 -2.18 2.89
CA PRO A 321 -13.92 -2.48 2.73
C PRO A 321 -14.39 -3.83 3.32
N TRP A 322 -13.50 -4.60 3.89
CA TRP A 322 -13.79 -5.88 4.55
C TRP A 322 -13.72 -5.81 6.09
N PHE A 323 -13.50 -4.62 6.68
CA PHE A 323 -13.50 -4.47 8.12
C PHE A 323 -14.57 -3.48 8.60
N PRO A 324 -15.12 -3.69 9.83
CA PRO A 324 -15.98 -2.71 10.48
C PRO A 324 -15.18 -1.55 11.08
N GLY A 325 -15.84 -0.44 11.35
CA GLY A 325 -15.29 0.76 11.97
C GLY A 325 -14.64 1.70 10.97
N VAL A 326 -13.77 2.57 11.47
CA VAL A 326 -12.99 3.58 10.73
C VAL A 326 -11.52 3.49 11.13
N ALA A 327 -10.62 3.30 10.18
CA ALA A 327 -9.19 3.16 10.48
C ALA A 327 -8.43 4.50 10.50
N ILE A 328 -8.89 5.47 9.71
CA ILE A 328 -8.31 6.82 9.55
C ILE A 328 -9.47 7.80 9.46
N GLY A 329 -9.49 8.83 10.29
CA GLY A 329 -10.58 9.80 10.25
C GLY A 329 -10.75 10.58 11.56
N HIS A 330 -11.98 10.90 11.89
CA HIS A 330 -12.30 11.63 13.13
C HIS A 330 -13.66 11.22 13.70
N ASN A 331 -13.80 11.43 15.00
CA ASN A 331 -15.09 11.44 15.68
C ASN A 331 -15.45 12.88 16.14
N ASP A 332 -16.39 13.03 17.09
CA ASP A 332 -16.77 14.36 17.62
C ASP A 332 -15.63 15.07 18.37
N ARG A 333 -14.60 14.35 18.85
CA ARG A 333 -13.61 14.88 19.80
C ARG A 333 -12.18 14.85 19.27
N ILE A 334 -11.82 13.80 18.52
CA ILE A 334 -10.45 13.56 18.09
C ILE A 334 -10.38 13.25 16.59
N ALA A 335 -9.24 13.57 16.00
CA ALA A 335 -8.85 13.15 14.66
C ALA A 335 -7.55 12.36 14.74
N TRP A 336 -7.40 11.37 13.85
CA TRP A 336 -6.18 10.58 13.73
C TRP A 336 -5.85 10.21 12.29
N GLY A 337 -4.54 10.14 12.01
CA GLY A 337 -4.00 9.68 10.76
C GLY A 337 -2.85 8.72 11.02
N LEU A 338 -2.49 7.88 10.06
CA LEU A 338 -1.45 6.88 10.23
C LEU A 338 -0.46 6.83 9.05
N THR A 339 0.77 6.40 9.38
CA THR A 339 1.77 6.01 8.39
C THR A 339 2.49 4.75 8.88
N ILE A 340 2.93 3.89 7.97
CA ILE A 340 3.64 2.66 8.36
C ILE A 340 4.83 2.98 9.26
N PHE A 341 4.87 2.32 10.41
CA PHE A 341 6.00 2.22 11.33
C PHE A 341 6.72 0.90 11.06
N ALA A 342 7.83 0.97 10.34
CA ALA A 342 8.54 -0.19 9.82
C ALA A 342 9.41 -0.87 10.89
N ALA A 343 8.81 -1.18 12.06
CA ALA A 343 9.45 -2.00 13.07
C ALA A 343 9.76 -3.40 12.53
N ASP A 344 10.80 -4.01 13.05
CA ASP A 344 11.19 -5.37 12.72
C ASP A 344 10.41 -6.37 13.56
N VAL A 345 9.47 -7.08 12.91
CA VAL A 345 8.48 -7.96 13.53
C VAL A 345 8.50 -9.38 12.97
N GLN A 346 9.54 -9.70 12.18
CA GLN A 346 9.76 -11.02 11.59
C GLN A 346 11.23 -11.44 11.77
N ASP A 347 11.48 -12.72 11.88
CA ASP A 347 12.82 -13.31 11.82
C ASP A 347 12.77 -14.66 11.11
N LEU A 348 13.74 -14.92 10.26
CA LEU A 348 13.91 -16.20 9.59
C LEU A 348 14.90 -17.08 10.36
N TYR A 349 14.42 -18.23 10.84
CA TYR A 349 15.23 -19.22 11.54
C TYR A 349 15.67 -20.33 10.60
N VAL A 350 16.94 -20.71 10.68
CA VAL A 350 17.52 -21.86 9.98
C VAL A 350 17.58 -23.03 10.96
N GLU A 351 16.70 -23.99 10.76
CA GLU A 351 16.55 -25.17 11.61
C GLU A 351 17.35 -26.35 11.07
N GLN A 352 17.96 -27.15 11.97
CA GLN A 352 18.63 -28.41 11.63
C GLN A 352 17.62 -29.56 11.66
N LEU A 353 17.38 -30.22 10.53
CA LEU A 353 16.54 -31.42 10.47
C LEU A 353 17.31 -32.62 10.98
N ASN A 354 16.58 -33.56 11.59
CA ASN A 354 17.13 -34.89 11.92
C ASN A 354 17.33 -35.69 10.61
N PRO A 355 18.55 -36.10 10.26
CA PRO A 355 18.83 -36.89 9.05
C PRO A 355 18.04 -38.19 8.95
N GLU A 356 17.70 -38.80 10.11
CA GLU A 356 16.95 -40.07 10.20
C GLU A 356 15.43 -39.83 10.18
N ASN A 357 14.97 -38.63 10.57
CA ASN A 357 13.55 -38.25 10.56
C ASN A 357 13.36 -36.80 10.17
N PRO A 358 13.03 -36.50 8.89
CA PRO A 358 12.91 -35.13 8.42
C PRO A 358 11.68 -34.35 8.99
N ARG A 359 10.88 -34.96 9.87
CA ARG A 359 9.81 -34.29 10.63
C ARG A 359 10.26 -33.86 12.02
N GLN A 360 11.56 -33.94 12.33
CA GLN A 360 12.15 -33.46 13.57
C GLN A 360 13.18 -32.38 13.33
N VAL A 361 13.17 -31.35 14.17
CA VAL A 361 14.15 -30.25 14.18
C VAL A 361 14.96 -30.30 15.48
N LYS A 362 16.23 -29.87 15.43
CA LYS A 362 17.07 -29.73 16.58
C LYS A 362 16.71 -28.44 17.35
N SER A 363 16.45 -28.59 18.65
CA SER A 363 16.15 -27.47 19.55
C SER A 363 16.87 -27.74 20.90
N GLY A 364 17.71 -26.81 21.32
CA GLY A 364 18.45 -26.93 22.60
C GLY A 364 19.28 -28.22 22.73
N GLY A 365 19.85 -28.70 21.61
CA GLY A 365 20.69 -29.89 21.55
C GLY A 365 19.94 -31.22 21.39
N ARG A 366 18.62 -31.23 21.31
CA ARG A 366 17.76 -32.42 21.12
C ARG A 366 16.90 -32.28 19.89
N PHE A 367 16.50 -33.43 19.31
CA PHE A 367 15.51 -33.42 18.24
C PHE A 367 14.09 -33.42 18.82
N ALA A 368 13.23 -32.52 18.32
CA ALA A 368 11.82 -32.40 18.67
C ALA A 368 10.95 -32.58 17.41
N ASP A 369 9.81 -33.22 17.56
CA ASP A 369 8.85 -33.38 16.45
C ASP A 369 8.26 -32.03 16.03
N MET A 370 8.19 -31.84 14.73
CA MET A 370 7.37 -30.76 14.15
C MET A 370 5.89 -31.12 14.21
N GLU A 371 5.05 -30.14 14.42
CA GLU A 371 3.61 -30.31 14.20
C GLU A 371 3.31 -30.41 12.71
N VAL A 372 2.51 -31.41 12.31
CA VAL A 372 2.12 -31.65 10.91
C VAL A 372 0.61 -31.49 10.77
N VAL A 373 0.20 -30.53 9.96
CA VAL A 373 -1.20 -30.29 9.61
C VAL A 373 -1.44 -30.66 8.16
N LYS A 374 -2.31 -31.64 7.94
CA LYS A 374 -2.75 -32.03 6.59
C LYS A 374 -3.89 -31.13 6.13
N ASP A 375 -3.82 -30.70 4.87
CA ASP A 375 -4.82 -29.80 4.26
C ASP A 375 -4.97 -30.16 2.77
N GLU A 376 -6.02 -29.63 2.13
CA GLU A 376 -6.33 -29.87 0.73
C GLU A 376 -6.70 -28.58 0.03
N ILE A 377 -6.05 -28.29 -1.12
CA ILE A 377 -6.31 -27.10 -1.93
C ILE A 377 -7.11 -27.50 -3.17
N ARG A 378 -8.34 -26.98 -3.28
CA ARG A 378 -9.14 -27.14 -4.50
C ARG A 378 -8.61 -26.26 -5.61
N VAL A 379 -8.61 -26.79 -6.84
CA VAL A 379 -8.05 -26.12 -8.01
C VAL A 379 -9.09 -26.08 -9.14
N LYS A 380 -9.28 -24.89 -9.72
CA LYS A 380 -10.20 -24.70 -10.86
C LYS A 380 -9.89 -25.68 -11.98
N GLY A 381 -10.89 -26.40 -12.44
CA GLY A 381 -10.77 -27.35 -13.54
C GLY A 381 -10.18 -28.71 -13.17
N GLN A 382 -9.88 -28.98 -11.89
CA GLN A 382 -9.42 -30.28 -11.39
C GLN A 382 -10.52 -30.96 -10.56
N GLY A 383 -10.71 -32.27 -10.74
CA GLY A 383 -11.69 -33.04 -9.99
C GLY A 383 -11.24 -33.37 -8.56
N GLU A 384 -9.94 -33.49 -8.35
CA GLU A 384 -9.33 -33.81 -7.04
C GLU A 384 -8.58 -32.59 -6.49
N ALA A 385 -8.63 -32.43 -5.18
CA ALA A 385 -7.87 -31.39 -4.48
C ALA A 385 -6.39 -31.81 -4.39
N VAL A 386 -5.51 -30.80 -4.32
CA VAL A 386 -4.08 -30.98 -4.09
C VAL A 386 -3.85 -31.15 -2.60
N ALA A 387 -3.39 -32.34 -2.16
CA ALA A 387 -3.00 -32.59 -0.78
C ALA A 387 -1.71 -31.83 -0.44
N VAL A 388 -1.72 -31.13 0.69
CA VAL A 388 -0.57 -30.37 1.21
C VAL A 388 -0.35 -30.68 2.69
N GLU A 389 0.90 -30.60 3.15
CA GLU A 389 1.24 -30.65 4.58
C GLU A 389 1.84 -29.30 5.00
N HIS A 390 1.35 -28.77 6.10
CA HIS A 390 1.91 -27.61 6.77
C HIS A 390 2.70 -28.08 7.98
N LEU A 391 3.95 -27.66 8.05
CA LEU A 391 4.87 -28.01 9.13
C LEU A 391 5.08 -26.80 10.04
N TYR A 392 5.15 -27.05 11.35
CA TYR A 392 5.41 -25.99 12.34
C TYR A 392 6.46 -26.45 13.34
N THR A 393 7.40 -25.55 13.66
CA THR A 393 8.35 -25.71 14.76
C THR A 393 7.94 -24.83 15.95
N ALA A 394 8.72 -24.83 17.00
CA ALA A 394 8.54 -23.88 18.12
C ALA A 394 8.69 -22.40 17.69
N HIS A 395 9.43 -22.13 16.61
CA HIS A 395 9.60 -20.78 16.08
C HIS A 395 8.45 -20.36 15.15
N GLY A 396 7.63 -21.30 14.65
CA GLY A 396 6.47 -20.99 13.82
C GLY A 396 6.36 -21.85 12.56
N PRO A 397 5.72 -21.33 11.49
CA PRO A 397 5.53 -22.05 10.23
C PRO A 397 6.84 -22.29 9.47
N VAL A 398 7.03 -23.51 9.00
CA VAL A 398 8.13 -23.89 8.09
C VAL A 398 7.79 -23.45 6.68
N VAL A 399 8.40 -22.38 6.22
CA VAL A 399 8.14 -21.81 4.89
C VAL A 399 8.83 -22.59 3.77
N ALA A 400 10.01 -23.15 4.04
CA ALA A 400 10.78 -23.92 3.07
C ALA A 400 11.60 -25.04 3.73
N VAL A 401 11.95 -26.05 2.95
CA VAL A 401 12.81 -27.19 3.37
C VAL A 401 13.89 -27.44 2.31
N ASP A 402 15.14 -27.54 2.76
CA ASP A 402 16.27 -28.04 1.97
C ASP A 402 16.63 -29.44 2.46
N ALA A 403 16.04 -30.45 1.85
CA ALA A 403 16.23 -31.85 2.22
C ALA A 403 17.68 -32.33 2.00
N GLN A 404 18.39 -31.74 1.03
CA GLN A 404 19.78 -32.15 0.72
C GLN A 404 20.75 -31.69 1.80
N ARG A 405 20.51 -30.53 2.41
CA ARG A 405 21.33 -29.98 3.48
C ARG A 405 20.79 -30.31 4.88
N HIS A 406 19.67 -31.04 4.96
CA HIS A 406 18.95 -31.30 6.21
C HIS A 406 18.61 -29.99 6.97
N LEU A 407 18.09 -29.01 6.24
CA LEU A 407 17.69 -27.71 6.79
C LEU A 407 16.19 -27.45 6.55
N ALA A 408 15.56 -26.81 7.51
CA ALA A 408 14.27 -26.19 7.35
C ALA A 408 14.37 -24.69 7.66
N TYR A 409 13.50 -23.89 7.05
CA TYR A 409 13.45 -22.45 7.23
C TYR A 409 12.11 -22.09 7.85
N THR A 410 12.14 -21.58 9.05
CA THR A 410 10.95 -21.25 9.84
C THR A 410 10.82 -19.75 9.97
N LEU A 411 9.63 -19.24 9.74
CA LEU A 411 9.33 -17.83 9.91
C LEU A 411 8.69 -17.58 11.26
N ARG A 412 9.41 -16.87 12.15
CA ARG A 412 8.82 -16.31 13.35
C ARG A 412 8.26 -14.94 13.03
N TRP A 413 6.97 -14.74 13.30
CA TRP A 413 6.28 -13.51 12.97
C TRP A 413 5.23 -13.17 14.03
N VAL A 414 5.14 -11.87 14.38
CA VAL A 414 4.16 -11.40 15.38
C VAL A 414 2.71 -11.67 14.99
N GLY A 415 2.41 -11.89 13.70
CA GLY A 415 1.09 -12.29 13.24
C GLY A 415 0.60 -13.65 13.75
N SER A 416 1.50 -14.45 14.35
CA SER A 416 1.12 -15.69 15.03
C SER A 416 0.53 -15.46 16.43
N GLU A 417 0.60 -14.21 16.93
CA GLU A 417 0.07 -13.84 18.25
C GLU A 417 -1.42 -13.43 18.17
N PRO A 418 -2.20 -13.52 19.27
CA PRO A 418 -3.58 -13.09 19.28
C PRO A 418 -3.70 -11.56 19.11
N GLY A 419 -4.77 -11.12 18.43
CA GLY A 419 -5.06 -9.71 18.21
C GLY A 419 -4.26 -9.06 17.08
N THR A 420 -3.84 -9.83 16.09
CA THR A 420 -3.03 -9.37 14.96
C THR A 420 -3.76 -9.44 13.61
N ALA A 421 -5.08 -9.60 13.58
CA ALA A 421 -5.88 -9.30 12.38
C ALA A 421 -5.96 -7.77 12.24
N GLY A 422 -5.23 -7.21 11.30
CA GLY A 422 -5.01 -5.78 11.16
C GLY A 422 -6.31 -4.97 11.13
N TYR A 423 -6.24 -3.73 11.55
CA TYR A 423 -7.33 -2.74 11.58
C TYR A 423 -8.52 -3.03 12.53
N LEU A 424 -8.77 -4.24 13.03
CA LEU A 424 -9.82 -4.49 14.03
C LEU A 424 -9.59 -3.72 15.34
N GLY A 425 -8.35 -3.41 15.65
CA GLY A 425 -7.99 -2.52 16.77
C GLY A 425 -8.55 -1.10 16.63
N ALA A 426 -8.95 -0.66 15.44
CA ALA A 426 -9.53 0.65 15.18
C ALA A 426 -10.87 0.87 15.90
N LEU A 427 -11.66 -0.18 16.13
CA LEU A 427 -12.93 -0.09 16.85
C LEU A 427 -12.80 0.52 18.26
N ALA A 428 -11.63 0.40 18.88
CA ALA A 428 -11.35 1.07 20.15
C ALA A 428 -10.99 2.55 19.96
N LEU A 429 -10.31 2.90 18.86
CA LEU A 429 -9.94 4.29 18.50
C LEU A 429 -11.17 5.12 18.15
N ASP A 430 -12.15 4.54 17.45
CA ASP A 430 -13.37 5.20 16.99
C ASP A 430 -14.15 5.86 18.15
N ARG A 431 -13.97 5.38 19.37
CA ARG A 431 -14.68 5.82 20.60
C ARG A 431 -13.80 6.60 21.57
N ALA A 432 -12.51 6.73 21.30
CA ALA A 432 -11.63 7.51 22.14
C ALA A 432 -11.97 9.02 22.03
N SER A 433 -11.89 9.74 23.15
CA SER A 433 -12.30 11.16 23.23
C SER A 433 -11.16 12.10 23.62
N ASN A 434 -10.01 11.57 24.03
CA ASN A 434 -8.82 12.30 24.48
C ASN A 434 -7.55 11.47 24.30
N TRP A 435 -6.39 12.12 24.52
CA TRP A 435 -5.07 11.48 24.35
C TRP A 435 -4.88 10.20 25.17
N ASN A 436 -5.34 10.17 26.42
CA ASN A 436 -5.15 9.00 27.29
C ASN A 436 -6.00 7.81 26.82
N GLU A 437 -7.25 8.05 26.44
CA GLU A 437 -8.12 7.02 25.87
C GLU A 437 -7.60 6.54 24.52
N PHE A 438 -7.10 7.46 23.68
CA PHE A 438 -6.47 7.14 22.42
C PHE A 438 -5.26 6.20 22.59
N ARG A 439 -4.34 6.52 23.52
CA ARG A 439 -3.20 5.64 23.81
C ARG A 439 -3.64 4.29 24.40
N THR A 440 -4.69 4.28 25.22
CA THR A 440 -5.26 3.03 25.75
C THR A 440 -5.82 2.15 24.62
N ALA A 441 -6.50 2.75 23.66
CA ALA A 441 -6.97 2.05 22.46
C ALA A 441 -5.82 1.50 21.63
N LEU A 442 -4.72 2.26 21.47
CA LEU A 442 -3.52 1.82 20.73
C LEU A 442 -2.79 0.62 21.35
N GLN A 443 -2.95 0.32 22.64
CA GLN A 443 -2.44 -0.91 23.24
C GLN A 443 -3.05 -2.18 22.61
N ARG A 444 -4.20 -2.04 21.94
CA ARG A 444 -4.90 -3.11 21.21
C ARG A 444 -4.48 -3.17 19.72
N TRP A 445 -3.73 -2.19 19.25
CA TRP A 445 -3.22 -2.15 17.90
C TRP A 445 -1.86 -2.86 17.82
N LYS A 446 -1.79 -3.97 17.12
CA LYS A 446 -0.59 -4.82 17.08
C LYS A 446 0.05 -4.89 15.69
N VAL A 447 -0.78 -5.01 14.65
CA VAL A 447 -0.35 -5.16 13.24
C VAL A 447 -1.36 -4.46 12.34
N PRO A 448 -0.91 -3.80 11.25
CA PRO A 448 0.47 -3.44 10.95
C PRO A 448 1.04 -2.43 11.94
N GLY A 449 2.37 -2.33 12.03
CA GLY A 449 3.01 -1.27 12.80
C GLY A 449 2.73 0.10 12.18
N GLU A 450 2.21 1.06 12.96
CA GLU A 450 1.81 2.36 12.45
C GLU A 450 2.32 3.50 13.34
N ASN A 451 2.66 4.62 12.68
CA ASN A 451 2.87 5.92 13.32
C ASN A 451 1.55 6.68 13.32
N PHE A 452 0.96 6.86 14.46
CA PHE A 452 -0.26 7.64 14.59
C PHE A 452 0.04 9.10 14.90
N VAL A 453 -0.55 10.04 14.15
CA VAL A 453 -0.74 11.43 14.58
C VAL A 453 -2.14 11.60 15.10
N TYR A 454 -2.26 12.48 16.09
CA TYR A 454 -3.46 12.74 16.87
C TYR A 454 -3.69 14.24 16.99
N ALA A 455 -4.94 14.63 17.00
CA ALA A 455 -5.37 15.96 17.42
C ALA A 455 -6.71 15.88 18.17
N ASP A 456 -6.97 16.84 19.08
CA ASP A 456 -8.27 16.96 19.73
C ASP A 456 -8.84 18.38 19.68
N VAL A 457 -10.15 18.48 19.89
CA VAL A 457 -10.86 19.76 19.91
C VAL A 457 -10.46 20.65 21.11
N ASP A 458 -9.75 20.13 22.12
CA ASP A 458 -9.20 20.87 23.22
C ASP A 458 -7.89 21.60 22.85
N GLY A 459 -7.31 21.28 21.71
CA GLY A 459 -6.16 21.96 21.11
C GLY A 459 -4.86 21.18 21.16
N ASN A 460 -4.89 19.94 21.67
CA ASN A 460 -3.71 19.10 21.77
C ASN A 460 -3.38 18.42 20.44
N ILE A 461 -2.08 18.18 20.22
CA ILE A 461 -1.56 17.34 19.15
C ILE A 461 -0.63 16.27 19.72
N GLY A 462 -0.62 15.09 19.13
CA GLY A 462 0.18 13.96 19.60
C GLY A 462 0.71 13.08 18.48
N TYR A 463 1.73 12.31 18.82
CA TYR A 463 2.30 11.25 18.00
C TYR A 463 2.54 10.02 18.87
N GLN A 464 2.20 8.84 18.39
CA GLN A 464 2.47 7.56 19.00
C GLN A 464 2.74 6.49 17.92
N ALA A 465 3.87 5.83 17.99
CA ALA A 465 4.09 4.60 17.24
C ALA A 465 3.41 3.42 17.96
N ALA A 466 2.69 2.59 17.24
CA ALA A 466 2.00 1.42 17.77
C ALA A 466 2.30 0.18 16.92
N ALA A 467 2.79 -0.87 17.55
CA ALA A 467 3.09 -2.17 16.95
C ALA A 467 3.34 -3.21 18.05
N LEU A 468 3.16 -4.48 17.75
CA LEU A 468 3.68 -5.56 18.58
C LEU A 468 5.13 -5.83 18.18
N VAL A 469 6.09 -5.35 18.98
CA VAL A 469 7.53 -5.43 18.67
C VAL A 469 8.21 -6.45 19.58
N PRO A 470 8.92 -7.46 19.04
CA PRO A 470 9.61 -8.44 19.85
C PRO A 470 10.84 -7.85 20.54
N VAL A 471 11.16 -8.39 21.73
CA VAL A 471 12.41 -8.11 22.44
C VAL A 471 13.46 -9.12 21.98
N ARG A 472 14.37 -8.70 21.10
CA ARG A 472 15.59 -9.42 20.75
C ARG A 472 16.71 -8.99 21.69
N ARG A 473 17.45 -9.95 22.26
CA ARG A 473 18.43 -9.63 23.29
C ARG A 473 19.75 -9.12 22.70
N ASP A 474 20.42 -9.92 21.91
CA ASP A 474 21.83 -9.69 21.53
C ASP A 474 22.05 -9.69 20.01
N TRP A 475 21.00 -9.55 19.21
CA TRP A 475 21.06 -9.57 17.76
C TRP A 475 20.05 -8.59 17.12
N PRO A 476 20.40 -7.99 15.97
CA PRO A 476 19.62 -6.90 15.40
C PRO A 476 18.44 -7.32 14.51
N GLY A 477 18.27 -8.62 14.17
CA GLY A 477 17.18 -9.09 13.31
C GLY A 477 17.35 -8.74 11.83
N VAL A 478 18.57 -8.58 11.31
CA VAL A 478 18.81 -8.16 9.91
C VAL A 478 19.39 -9.27 9.02
N TYR A 479 19.59 -10.43 9.57
CA TYR A 479 19.99 -11.66 8.89
C TYR A 479 19.22 -12.86 9.46
N PRO A 480 18.99 -13.90 8.65
CA PRO A 480 18.49 -15.18 9.15
C PRO A 480 19.40 -15.72 10.26
N VAL A 481 18.81 -16.37 11.28
CA VAL A 481 19.52 -16.83 12.48
C VAL A 481 19.46 -18.33 12.67
N ASP A 482 20.41 -18.88 13.44
CA ASP A 482 20.40 -20.29 13.82
C ASP A 482 19.26 -20.60 14.81
N GLY A 483 18.38 -21.53 14.44
CA GLY A 483 17.26 -22.00 15.25
C GLY A 483 17.61 -23.15 16.20
N ALA A 484 18.76 -23.81 15.99
CA ALA A 484 19.13 -25.02 16.77
C ALA A 484 19.79 -24.71 18.11
N SER A 485 20.46 -23.57 18.28
CA SER A 485 21.21 -23.19 19.48
C SER A 485 20.33 -22.73 20.64
N GLY A 486 19.20 -22.11 20.38
CA GLY A 486 18.37 -21.43 21.37
C GLY A 486 18.89 -20.05 21.80
N ASP A 487 19.89 -19.50 21.11
CA ASP A 487 20.48 -18.18 21.43
C ASP A 487 19.64 -17.00 20.93
N HIS A 488 18.81 -17.22 19.89
CA HIS A 488 18.07 -16.17 19.18
C HIS A 488 16.57 -16.14 19.54
N GLU A 489 16.20 -16.46 20.78
CA GLU A 489 14.82 -16.47 21.21
C GLU A 489 14.26 -15.06 21.46
N TRP A 490 13.00 -14.79 21.04
CA TRP A 490 12.27 -13.62 21.48
C TRP A 490 11.95 -13.70 22.98
N ARG A 491 12.20 -12.61 23.71
CA ARG A 491 12.08 -12.56 25.18
C ARG A 491 10.85 -11.79 25.67
N GLY A 492 9.81 -11.69 24.85
CA GLY A 492 8.59 -10.94 25.12
C GLY A 492 8.41 -9.77 24.16
N TRP A 493 7.66 -8.79 24.59
CA TRP A 493 7.15 -7.70 23.76
C TRP A 493 7.52 -6.33 24.33
N ARG A 494 7.80 -5.38 23.46
CA ARG A 494 7.91 -3.97 23.86
C ARG A 494 6.54 -3.43 24.25
N THR A 495 6.52 -2.63 25.30
CA THR A 495 5.34 -1.86 25.70
C THR A 495 5.12 -0.67 24.79
N LEU A 496 3.90 -0.13 24.74
CA LEU A 496 3.60 1.08 23.98
C LEU A 496 4.45 2.28 24.42
N ASP A 497 4.79 2.37 25.72
CA ASP A 497 5.62 3.46 26.28
C ASP A 497 7.10 3.36 25.86
N GLU A 498 7.58 2.18 25.47
CA GLU A 498 8.93 2.02 24.93
C GLU A 498 9.02 2.41 23.44
N LEU A 499 7.88 2.54 22.76
CA LEU A 499 7.84 2.98 21.36
C LEU A 499 7.84 4.51 21.26
N PRO A 500 8.33 5.08 20.16
CA PRO A 500 8.41 6.52 19.97
C PRO A 500 7.06 7.21 20.15
N HIS A 501 7.02 8.26 20.95
CA HIS A 501 5.82 9.08 21.16
C HIS A 501 6.18 10.53 21.50
N GLN A 502 5.26 11.45 21.24
CA GLN A 502 5.42 12.86 21.55
C GLN A 502 4.04 13.51 21.74
N PHE A 503 3.93 14.45 22.68
CA PHE A 503 2.71 15.19 22.98
C PHE A 503 2.99 16.67 23.10
N ASN A 504 2.23 17.52 22.40
CA ASN A 504 2.33 18.98 22.40
C ASN A 504 3.77 19.53 22.27
N PRO A 505 4.49 19.23 21.16
CA PRO A 505 5.85 19.72 21.00
C PRO A 505 5.92 21.23 20.82
N ASP A 506 7.00 21.87 21.30
CA ASP A 506 7.25 23.32 21.17
C ASP A 506 7.28 23.80 19.71
N ALA A 507 7.63 22.94 18.77
CA ALA A 507 7.61 23.24 17.33
C ALA A 507 6.19 23.56 16.80
N GLY A 508 5.15 23.18 17.54
CA GLY A 508 3.75 23.40 17.17
C GLY A 508 3.27 22.55 15.98
N PHE A 509 4.00 21.51 15.60
CA PHE A 509 3.59 20.54 14.58
C PHE A 509 4.30 19.19 14.76
N LEU A 510 3.69 18.14 14.21
CA LEU A 510 4.23 16.78 14.11
C LEU A 510 4.10 16.28 12.67
N ALA A 511 5.02 15.46 12.22
CA ALA A 511 4.97 14.86 10.88
C ALA A 511 5.68 13.52 10.84
N THR A 512 5.09 12.54 10.15
CA THR A 512 5.74 11.28 9.79
C THR A 512 5.54 10.97 8.29
N ALA A 513 6.51 10.29 7.71
CA ALA A 513 6.49 9.87 6.31
C ALA A 513 7.27 8.55 6.15
N ASN A 514 7.03 7.60 7.05
CA ASN A 514 7.64 6.26 7.11
C ASN A 514 9.16 6.27 7.41
N HIS A 515 9.73 7.40 7.77
CA HIS A 515 11.14 7.52 8.15
C HIS A 515 11.38 6.94 9.55
N ASN A 516 12.64 6.69 9.86
CA ASN A 516 13.04 6.30 11.20
C ASN A 516 12.65 7.39 12.22
N THR A 517 11.74 7.04 13.14
CA THR A 517 11.27 7.92 14.23
C THR A 517 11.92 7.59 15.58
N LEU A 518 12.85 6.62 15.60
CA LEU A 518 13.58 6.24 16.82
C LEU A 518 14.46 7.41 17.28
N GLY A 519 14.38 7.71 18.55
CA GLY A 519 15.22 8.71 19.20
C GLY A 519 16.36 8.07 20.01
N PRO A 520 17.26 8.90 20.60
CA PRO A 520 18.37 8.39 21.42
C PRO A 520 17.93 7.57 22.64
N ALA A 521 16.71 7.78 23.12
CA ALA A 521 16.13 7.05 24.26
C ALA A 521 15.36 5.78 23.84
N SER A 522 15.22 5.52 22.54
CA SER A 522 14.53 4.31 22.07
C SER A 522 15.33 3.06 22.42
N PRO A 523 14.66 1.97 22.83
CA PRO A 523 15.34 0.69 23.04
C PRO A 523 15.98 0.17 21.74
N PRO A 524 17.03 -0.66 21.83
CA PRO A 524 17.65 -1.28 20.67
C PRO A 524 16.73 -2.32 20.03
N ASN A 525 17.05 -2.72 18.81
CA ASN A 525 16.44 -3.84 18.09
C ASN A 525 14.92 -3.66 17.82
N ILE A 526 14.47 -2.41 17.57
CA ILE A 526 13.11 -2.12 17.08
C ILE A 526 13.05 -2.27 15.55
N GLY A 527 14.07 -1.79 14.84
CA GLY A 527 14.19 -1.89 13.39
C GLY A 527 15.40 -1.14 12.87
N TYR A 528 15.91 -1.52 11.69
CA TYR A 528 17.15 -1.00 11.15
C TYR A 528 17.17 -0.80 9.62
N SER A 529 16.28 -1.43 8.88
CA SER A 529 16.44 -1.55 7.43
C SER A 529 15.24 -1.15 6.60
N SER A 530 14.05 -1.15 7.15
CA SER A 530 12.81 -0.99 6.36
C SER A 530 12.23 0.42 6.39
N TRP A 531 12.91 1.39 6.99
CA TRP A 531 12.51 2.79 7.00
C TRP A 531 12.59 3.41 5.60
N SER A 532 11.60 4.29 5.30
CA SER A 532 11.78 5.21 4.19
C SER A 532 12.77 6.30 4.55
N VAL A 533 13.42 6.81 3.55
CA VAL A 533 14.31 7.92 3.75
C VAL A 533 13.59 9.20 4.13
N PRO A 534 14.29 10.08 4.83
CA PRO A 534 13.66 11.28 5.37
C PRO A 534 13.37 12.37 4.33
N ALA A 535 13.47 12.10 3.02
CA ALA A 535 13.24 13.09 1.96
C ALA A 535 11.88 13.80 2.12
N ARG A 536 10.80 13.01 2.18
CA ARG A 536 9.43 13.53 2.32
C ARG A 536 9.20 14.27 3.62
N VAL A 537 9.61 13.69 4.75
CA VAL A 537 9.42 14.32 6.06
C VAL A 537 10.28 15.58 6.23
N ASN A 538 11.48 15.63 5.65
CA ASN A 538 12.31 16.83 5.67
C ASN A 538 11.64 17.98 4.91
N ARG A 539 11.04 17.69 3.74
CA ARG A 539 10.28 18.69 2.99
C ARG A 539 9.03 19.15 3.75
N ILE A 540 8.29 18.24 4.39
CA ILE A 540 7.16 18.60 5.24
C ILE A 540 7.60 19.52 6.39
N ARG A 541 8.68 19.16 7.09
CA ARG A 541 9.22 19.95 8.20
C ARG A 541 9.73 21.33 7.75
N GLU A 542 10.38 21.41 6.60
CA GLU A 542 10.80 22.67 5.99
C GLU A 542 9.62 23.60 5.75
N VAL A 543 8.57 23.11 5.07
CA VAL A 543 7.39 23.91 4.72
C VAL A 543 6.62 24.33 5.98
N LEU A 544 6.36 23.41 6.91
CA LEU A 544 5.64 23.72 8.14
C LEU A 544 6.46 24.59 9.10
N GLY A 545 7.78 24.42 9.15
CA GLY A 545 8.67 25.20 9.96
C GLY A 545 8.78 26.67 9.51
N ALA A 546 8.74 26.90 8.19
CA ALA A 546 8.84 28.24 7.62
C ALA A 546 7.55 29.08 7.76
N LYS A 547 6.40 28.46 8.08
CA LYS A 547 5.11 29.16 8.19
C LYS A 547 4.77 29.49 9.65
N ASN A 548 4.36 30.72 9.89
CA ASN A 548 3.82 31.14 11.20
C ASN A 548 2.34 30.76 11.35
N THR A 549 1.58 30.79 10.25
CA THR A 549 0.17 30.44 10.21
C THR A 549 -0.08 29.49 9.05
N VAL A 550 -0.81 28.39 9.31
CA VAL A 550 -1.11 27.31 8.38
C VAL A 550 -2.62 27.21 8.20
N THR A 551 -3.07 27.10 6.93
CA THR A 551 -4.47 26.91 6.55
C THR A 551 -4.72 25.49 6.08
N ILE A 552 -6.00 25.09 5.94
CA ILE A 552 -6.41 23.82 5.28
C ILE A 552 -5.79 23.75 3.87
N ASP A 553 -5.88 24.83 3.08
CA ASP A 553 -5.33 24.89 1.73
C ASP A 553 -3.80 24.74 1.71
N ASP A 554 -3.10 25.20 2.75
CA ASP A 554 -1.66 24.99 2.85
C ASP A 554 -1.32 23.52 3.03
N LEU A 555 -2.08 22.81 3.87
CA LEU A 555 -1.87 21.38 4.07
C LEU A 555 -2.28 20.58 2.83
N ALA A 556 -3.39 20.93 2.18
CA ALA A 556 -3.79 20.33 0.92
C ALA A 556 -2.72 20.53 -0.19
N ARG A 557 -2.15 21.73 -0.30
CA ARG A 557 -1.03 21.99 -1.22
C ARG A 557 0.22 21.21 -0.84
N LEU A 558 0.51 21.04 0.45
CA LEU A 558 1.65 20.27 0.92
C LEU A 558 1.52 18.79 0.57
N GLN A 559 0.32 18.20 0.62
CA GLN A 559 0.07 16.84 0.14
C GLN A 559 0.35 16.66 -1.38
N HIS A 560 0.42 17.77 -2.11
CA HIS A 560 0.74 17.80 -3.54
C HIS A 560 2.09 18.47 -3.84
N ASP A 561 2.96 18.64 -2.84
CA ASP A 561 4.30 19.21 -3.08
C ASP A 561 5.15 18.23 -3.90
N ALA A 562 5.46 18.66 -5.13
CA ALA A 562 6.20 17.90 -6.10
C ALA A 562 7.69 18.31 -6.17
N THR A 563 8.25 18.81 -5.08
CA THR A 563 9.66 19.22 -4.99
C THR A 563 10.51 18.02 -4.61
N PRO A 564 11.43 17.52 -5.49
CA PRO A 564 12.30 16.40 -5.15
C PRO A 564 13.45 16.88 -4.25
N TRP A 565 13.54 16.29 -3.06
CA TRP A 565 14.57 16.65 -2.07
C TRP A 565 16.01 16.44 -2.58
N ASN A 566 16.22 15.39 -3.36
CA ASN A 566 17.54 15.06 -3.87
C ASN A 566 18.08 16.03 -4.93
N ALA A 567 17.17 16.72 -5.65
CA ALA A 567 17.58 17.67 -6.69
C ALA A 567 18.46 18.80 -6.15
N GLU A 568 18.24 19.22 -4.90
CA GLU A 568 19.07 20.23 -4.23
C GLU A 568 20.53 19.80 -4.09
N LYS A 569 20.78 18.51 -3.93
CA LYS A 569 22.12 17.93 -3.76
C LYS A 569 22.74 17.47 -5.08
N LEU A 570 21.92 17.01 -6.02
CA LEU A 570 22.40 16.42 -7.28
C LEU A 570 22.65 17.46 -8.37
N LEU A 571 21.77 18.44 -8.55
CA LEU A 571 21.91 19.45 -9.61
C LEU A 571 23.19 20.29 -9.50
N PRO A 572 23.64 20.71 -8.30
CA PRO A 572 24.91 21.44 -8.19
C PRO A 572 26.12 20.66 -8.70
N LEU A 573 26.08 19.34 -8.71
CA LEU A 573 27.18 18.51 -9.24
C LEU A 573 27.36 18.67 -10.76
N LEU A 574 26.33 19.11 -11.47
CA LEU A 574 26.41 19.40 -12.91
C LEU A 574 26.98 20.79 -13.22
N GLN A 575 27.04 21.72 -12.26
CA GLN A 575 27.48 23.09 -12.51
C GLN A 575 28.92 23.20 -13.07
N PRO A 576 29.93 22.49 -12.51
CA PRO A 576 31.33 22.62 -12.98
C PRO A 576 31.57 21.88 -14.30
N LEU A 577 30.62 21.10 -14.80
CA LEU A 577 30.77 20.23 -15.96
C LEU A 577 30.38 20.98 -17.25
N SER A 578 30.99 20.55 -18.35
CA SER A 578 30.62 20.96 -19.71
C SER A 578 30.72 19.75 -20.64
N PHE A 579 29.72 19.54 -21.50
CA PHE A 579 29.64 18.35 -22.32
C PHE A 579 29.91 18.70 -23.81
N LYS A 580 30.63 17.83 -24.53
CA LYS A 580 30.97 18.05 -25.94
C LYS A 580 29.75 17.85 -26.86
N ASP A 581 28.82 16.96 -26.50
CA ASP A 581 27.60 16.75 -27.26
C ASP A 581 26.65 17.94 -27.03
N PRO A 582 26.25 18.66 -28.08
CA PRO A 582 25.35 19.83 -27.93
C PRO A 582 24.00 19.49 -27.35
N THR A 583 23.49 18.26 -27.58
CA THR A 583 22.22 17.80 -27.05
C THR A 583 22.31 17.58 -25.54
N ILE A 584 23.40 16.95 -25.07
CA ILE A 584 23.64 16.69 -23.66
C ILE A 584 23.94 17.98 -22.91
N GLU A 585 24.70 18.91 -23.53
CA GLU A 585 24.96 20.24 -22.95
C GLU A 585 23.64 21.05 -22.81
N ARG A 586 22.75 20.96 -23.80
CA ARG A 586 21.40 21.57 -23.72
C ARG A 586 20.59 20.94 -22.59
N ALA A 587 20.63 19.60 -22.42
CA ALA A 587 19.94 18.91 -21.35
C ALA A 587 20.46 19.38 -19.98
N ARG A 588 21.80 19.50 -19.81
CA ARG A 588 22.41 20.05 -18.60
C ARG A 588 21.93 21.47 -18.32
N THR A 589 21.88 22.32 -19.33
CA THR A 589 21.43 23.71 -19.20
C THR A 589 19.97 23.78 -18.76
N ILE A 590 19.10 22.92 -19.30
CA ILE A 590 17.68 22.80 -18.89
C ILE A 590 17.58 22.41 -17.41
N LEU A 591 18.35 21.42 -16.95
CA LEU A 591 18.37 20.99 -15.56
C LEU A 591 18.88 22.08 -14.61
N LEU A 592 19.91 22.81 -14.98
CA LEU A 592 20.46 23.89 -14.14
C LEU A 592 19.53 25.11 -14.03
N GLY A 593 18.69 25.37 -15.06
CA GLY A 593 17.68 26.42 -15.05
C GLY A 593 16.32 26.02 -14.46
N TRP A 594 16.19 24.80 -13.97
CA TRP A 594 14.90 24.26 -13.51
C TRP A 594 14.50 24.78 -12.12
N ASP A 595 13.22 25.03 -11.93
CA ASP A 595 12.59 25.47 -10.67
C ASP A 595 12.48 24.35 -9.61
N ARG A 596 12.91 23.14 -9.93
CA ARG A 596 12.83 21.92 -9.11
C ARG A 596 11.43 21.49 -8.75
N ARG A 597 10.46 21.71 -9.65
CA ARG A 597 9.09 21.25 -9.49
C ARG A 597 8.76 20.20 -10.54
N LEU A 598 8.43 18.99 -10.12
CA LEU A 598 8.03 17.89 -10.99
C LEU A 598 6.57 18.06 -11.43
N THR A 599 6.29 19.15 -12.19
CA THR A 599 4.97 19.37 -12.76
C THR A 599 4.78 18.53 -14.02
N GLN A 600 3.55 18.18 -14.34
CA GLN A 600 3.23 17.27 -15.44
C GLN A 600 3.61 17.83 -16.84
N ASP A 601 3.71 19.13 -16.99
CA ASP A 601 4.02 19.86 -18.23
C ASP A 601 5.50 20.28 -18.34
N SER A 602 6.34 19.92 -17.37
CA SER A 602 7.74 20.32 -17.33
C SER A 602 8.66 19.35 -18.11
N ALA A 603 9.42 19.89 -19.05
CA ALA A 603 10.48 19.17 -19.75
C ALA A 603 11.65 18.84 -18.82
N ALA A 604 12.03 19.78 -17.96
CA ALA A 604 13.07 19.56 -16.98
C ALA A 604 12.72 18.46 -15.97
N ALA A 605 11.45 18.35 -15.58
CA ALA A 605 10.96 17.27 -14.71
C ALA A 605 11.16 15.90 -15.35
N ALA A 606 10.77 15.73 -16.62
CA ALA A 606 10.99 14.47 -17.35
C ALA A 606 12.48 14.12 -17.44
N LEU A 607 13.29 15.11 -17.76
CA LEU A 607 14.74 14.91 -17.87
C LEU A 607 15.38 14.57 -16.52
N TYR A 608 14.99 15.28 -15.43
CA TYR A 608 15.49 15.00 -14.07
C TYR A 608 15.15 13.59 -13.60
N ALA A 609 13.88 13.20 -13.71
CA ALA A 609 13.44 11.89 -13.27
C ALA A 609 14.16 10.73 -14.00
N ALA A 610 14.35 10.88 -15.32
CA ALA A 610 15.10 9.91 -16.10
C ALA A 610 16.59 9.92 -15.77
N TRP A 611 17.19 11.11 -15.61
CA TRP A 611 18.61 11.26 -15.26
C TRP A 611 18.93 10.66 -13.89
N GLU A 612 18.14 11.00 -12.86
CA GLU A 612 18.31 10.45 -11.52
C GLU A 612 18.23 8.92 -11.52
N GLN A 613 17.21 8.36 -12.20
CA GLN A 613 17.06 6.91 -12.33
C GLN A 613 18.27 6.25 -13.02
N LYS A 614 18.75 6.84 -14.13
CA LYS A 614 19.91 6.31 -14.85
C LYS A 614 21.21 6.45 -14.06
N LEU A 615 21.34 7.53 -13.30
CA LEU A 615 22.48 7.78 -12.42
C LEU A 615 22.64 6.67 -11.37
N TYR A 616 21.57 6.36 -10.68
CA TYR A 616 21.58 5.29 -9.68
C TYR A 616 21.70 3.91 -10.31
N GLN A 617 21.02 3.66 -11.42
CA GLN A 617 21.12 2.40 -12.14
C GLN A 617 22.56 2.10 -12.54
N GLN A 618 23.24 3.03 -13.19
CA GLN A 618 24.63 2.83 -13.65
C GLN A 618 25.62 2.71 -12.47
N LEU A 619 25.39 3.45 -11.39
CA LEU A 619 26.22 3.32 -10.20
C LEU A 619 26.13 1.91 -9.59
N ILE A 620 24.93 1.36 -9.50
CA ILE A 620 24.71 0.03 -8.94
C ILE A 620 25.15 -1.08 -9.90
N GLU A 621 24.90 -0.95 -11.20
CA GLU A 621 25.37 -1.91 -12.23
C GLU A 621 26.90 -2.00 -12.29
N SER A 622 27.60 -0.97 -11.84
CA SER A 622 29.05 -1.01 -11.68
C SER A 622 29.53 -1.84 -10.48
N ARG A 623 28.62 -2.28 -9.59
CA ARG A 623 28.91 -2.96 -8.32
C ARG A 623 28.30 -4.35 -8.20
N LEU A 624 27.18 -4.57 -8.85
CA LEU A 624 26.39 -5.80 -8.81
C LEU A 624 26.20 -6.32 -10.23
N ASP A 625 26.01 -7.64 -10.38
CA ASP A 625 25.56 -8.19 -11.66
C ASP A 625 24.18 -7.63 -12.04
N SER A 626 23.83 -7.70 -13.31
CA SER A 626 22.63 -7.06 -13.86
C SER A 626 21.32 -7.50 -13.19
N THR A 627 21.22 -8.77 -12.78
CA THR A 627 20.02 -9.31 -12.12
C THR A 627 19.89 -8.74 -10.71
N LEU A 628 20.99 -8.75 -9.95
CA LEU A 628 21.02 -8.26 -8.59
C LEU A 628 20.92 -6.72 -8.55
N ALA A 629 21.51 -6.03 -9.51
CA ALA A 629 21.37 -4.58 -9.68
C ALA A 629 19.91 -4.18 -9.95
N ALA A 630 19.23 -4.90 -10.85
CA ALA A 630 17.82 -4.68 -11.12
C ALA A 630 16.93 -4.93 -9.89
N GLU A 631 17.23 -5.97 -9.09
CA GLU A 631 16.53 -6.21 -7.83
C GLU A 631 16.82 -5.12 -6.79
N TYR A 632 18.07 -4.69 -6.67
CA TYR A 632 18.47 -3.60 -5.79
C TYR A 632 17.70 -2.31 -6.11
N MET A 633 17.64 -1.92 -7.38
CA MET A 633 16.93 -0.72 -7.83
C MET A 633 15.42 -0.76 -7.53
N ARG A 634 14.82 -1.95 -7.48
CA ARG A 634 13.42 -2.11 -7.08
C ARG A 634 13.22 -2.03 -5.57
N ARG A 635 14.19 -2.53 -4.77
CA ARG A 635 14.05 -2.68 -3.31
C ARG A 635 14.58 -1.52 -2.51
N VAL A 636 15.65 -0.86 -2.98
CA VAL A 636 16.36 0.14 -2.21
C VAL A 636 16.03 1.53 -2.74
N GLU A 637 15.69 2.45 -1.85
CA GLU A 637 15.51 3.84 -2.24
C GLU A 637 16.88 4.42 -2.64
N ALA A 638 16.94 4.87 -3.87
CA ALA A 638 18.19 5.16 -4.53
C ALA A 638 18.97 6.32 -3.92
N HIS A 639 18.30 7.23 -3.15
CA HIS A 639 18.98 8.34 -2.48
C HIS A 639 19.94 7.91 -1.36
N VAL A 640 19.99 6.63 -0.92
CA VAL A 640 21.10 6.13 -0.09
C VAL A 640 22.45 6.32 -0.81
N LEU A 641 22.45 6.46 -2.14
CA LEU A 641 23.62 6.71 -2.98
C LEU A 641 23.99 8.19 -3.09
N VAL A 642 23.08 9.11 -2.71
CA VAL A 642 23.34 10.56 -2.77
C VAL A 642 24.60 10.99 -1.99
N PRO A 643 24.85 10.47 -0.77
CA PRO A 643 26.10 10.78 -0.05
C PRO A 643 27.36 10.36 -0.82
N ALA A 644 27.33 9.22 -1.51
CA ALA A 644 28.45 8.74 -2.31
C ALA A 644 28.73 9.65 -3.52
N LEU A 645 27.69 10.21 -4.14
CA LEU A 645 27.80 11.17 -5.24
C LEU A 645 28.28 12.54 -4.74
N ALA A 646 27.77 13.00 -3.60
CA ALA A 646 28.15 14.29 -3.01
C ALA A 646 29.60 14.31 -2.51
N LYS A 647 30.08 13.18 -1.97
CA LYS A 647 31.44 13.01 -1.45
C LYS A 647 32.06 11.76 -2.07
N PRO A 648 32.57 11.86 -3.32
CA PRO A 648 33.09 10.72 -4.03
C PRO A 648 34.33 10.14 -3.35
N SER A 649 34.42 8.81 -3.29
CA SER A 649 35.55 8.09 -2.69
C SER A 649 36.09 7.03 -3.62
N THR A 650 37.32 6.57 -3.33
CA THR A 650 37.97 5.49 -4.11
C THR A 650 37.14 4.20 -4.10
N ALA A 651 36.43 3.93 -3.02
CA ALA A 651 35.54 2.78 -2.90
C ALA A 651 34.38 2.81 -3.91
N TRP A 652 33.87 4.00 -4.25
CA TRP A 652 32.77 4.18 -5.19
C TRP A 652 33.23 4.48 -6.62
N PHE A 653 34.37 5.20 -6.81
CA PHE A 653 34.72 5.77 -8.13
C PHE A 653 36.14 5.47 -8.59
N GLY A 654 36.86 4.61 -7.86
CA GLY A 654 38.25 4.22 -8.25
C GLY A 654 39.31 5.24 -7.92
N ALA A 655 40.42 5.18 -8.64
CA ALA A 655 41.64 5.94 -8.31
C ALA A 655 41.48 7.47 -8.37
N ASP A 656 40.57 7.97 -9.23
CA ASP A 656 40.23 9.41 -9.35
C ASP A 656 38.72 9.56 -9.10
N PRO A 657 38.32 9.72 -7.84
CA PRO A 657 36.90 9.66 -7.48
C PRO A 657 36.06 10.77 -8.09
N GLU A 658 36.57 11.99 -8.18
CA GLU A 658 35.84 13.11 -8.75
C GLU A 658 35.60 12.91 -10.25
N LYS A 659 36.63 12.52 -10.98
CA LYS A 659 36.56 12.25 -12.42
C LYS A 659 35.63 11.05 -12.70
N GLY A 660 35.68 10.02 -11.85
CA GLY A 660 34.79 8.86 -11.99
C GLY A 660 33.31 9.24 -11.78
N ARG A 661 33.03 10.05 -10.77
CA ARG A 661 31.67 10.61 -10.55
C ARG A 661 31.24 11.48 -11.73
N ASP A 662 32.10 12.40 -12.19
CA ASP A 662 31.74 13.34 -13.26
C ASP A 662 31.43 12.62 -14.58
N HIS A 663 32.21 11.57 -14.89
CA HIS A 663 31.91 10.68 -16.04
C HIS A 663 30.57 9.96 -15.87
N LEU A 664 30.24 9.51 -14.67
CA LEU A 664 28.93 8.89 -14.38
C LEU A 664 27.78 9.89 -14.56
N LEU A 665 27.93 11.13 -14.11
CA LEU A 665 26.92 12.19 -14.29
C LEU A 665 26.61 12.45 -15.78
N GLU A 666 27.67 12.54 -16.62
CA GLU A 666 27.55 12.71 -18.09
C GLU A 666 26.91 11.48 -18.74
N SER A 667 27.41 10.28 -18.43
CA SER A 667 26.90 9.02 -18.98
C SER A 667 25.43 8.79 -18.65
N ALA A 668 25.04 9.07 -17.42
CA ALA A 668 23.66 8.96 -17.00
C ALA A 668 22.73 9.96 -17.69
N LEU A 669 23.22 11.21 -17.92
CA LEU A 669 22.43 12.22 -18.63
C LEU A 669 22.26 11.84 -20.11
N THR A 670 23.33 11.33 -20.73
CA THR A 670 23.29 10.79 -22.10
C THR A 670 22.28 9.64 -22.21
N ALA A 671 22.31 8.70 -21.25
CA ALA A 671 21.37 7.57 -21.22
C ALA A 671 19.92 8.02 -20.99
N ALA A 672 19.69 9.04 -20.17
CA ALA A 672 18.34 9.59 -19.94
C ALA A 672 17.77 10.23 -21.21
N VAL A 673 18.56 11.05 -21.90
CA VAL A 673 18.15 11.64 -23.18
C VAL A 673 17.86 10.55 -24.21
N ALA A 674 18.73 9.55 -24.34
CA ALA A 674 18.53 8.44 -25.26
C ALA A 674 17.26 7.62 -24.95
N ALA A 675 16.93 7.44 -23.67
CA ALA A 675 15.75 6.68 -23.24
C ALA A 675 14.43 7.43 -23.51
N LEU A 676 14.42 8.75 -23.35
CA LEU A 676 13.20 9.56 -23.51
C LEU A 676 12.94 9.99 -24.96
N THR A 677 13.97 10.15 -25.78
CA THR A 677 13.86 10.61 -27.17
C THR A 677 12.88 9.77 -28.02
N PRO A 678 12.85 8.42 -27.96
CA PRO A 678 11.89 7.64 -28.74
C PRO A 678 10.44 7.87 -28.35
N VAL A 679 10.18 8.31 -27.13
CA VAL A 679 8.83 8.48 -26.55
C VAL A 679 8.37 9.93 -26.65
N LEU A 680 9.26 10.91 -26.38
CA LEU A 680 8.94 12.33 -26.28
C LEU A 680 9.41 13.13 -27.48
N GLY A 681 10.15 12.53 -28.43
CA GLY A 681 10.67 13.21 -29.61
C GLY A 681 12.03 13.87 -29.40
N ASN A 682 12.63 14.41 -30.49
CA ASN A 682 14.00 14.92 -30.50
C ASN A 682 14.18 16.30 -29.85
N ASP A 683 13.11 17.09 -29.66
CA ASP A 683 13.20 18.42 -29.07
C ASP A 683 12.96 18.36 -27.56
N ILE A 684 14.05 18.29 -26.79
CA ILE A 684 14.02 18.20 -25.33
C ILE A 684 13.20 19.35 -24.69
N SER A 685 13.20 20.55 -25.28
CA SER A 685 12.45 21.67 -24.71
C SER A 685 10.91 21.54 -24.78
N ARG A 686 10.43 20.58 -25.55
CA ARG A 686 9.01 20.27 -25.70
C ARG A 686 8.57 19.00 -24.96
N TRP A 687 9.49 18.39 -24.24
CA TRP A 687 9.14 17.22 -23.42
C TRP A 687 8.14 17.59 -22.33
N ASN A 688 7.36 16.62 -21.90
CA ASN A 688 6.30 16.80 -20.95
C ASN A 688 6.26 15.56 -20.04
N TRP A 689 6.50 15.77 -18.75
CA TRP A 689 6.56 14.69 -17.76
C TRP A 689 5.28 13.84 -17.74
N GLY A 690 4.10 14.47 -17.79
CA GLY A 690 2.82 13.79 -17.79
C GLY A 690 2.54 12.93 -19.04
N GLN A 691 3.34 12.99 -20.09
CA GLN A 691 3.22 12.08 -21.24
C GLN A 691 3.74 10.68 -20.92
N VAL A 692 4.73 10.56 -20.05
CA VAL A 692 5.32 9.28 -19.60
C VAL A 692 4.90 8.93 -18.17
N HIS A 693 4.68 9.94 -17.33
CA HIS A 693 4.25 9.76 -15.96
C HIS A 693 2.72 9.78 -15.86
N THR A 694 2.12 8.61 -16.02
CA THR A 694 0.67 8.44 -16.03
C THR A 694 0.22 7.43 -14.98
N ALA A 695 -0.99 7.63 -14.43
CA ALA A 695 -1.65 6.75 -13.47
C ALA A 695 -2.82 6.02 -14.11
N THR A 696 -2.91 4.71 -13.91
CA THR A 696 -4.07 3.89 -14.29
C THR A 696 -4.47 3.04 -13.09
N PHE A 697 -5.73 3.12 -12.69
CA PHE A 697 -6.29 2.22 -11.69
C PHE A 697 -6.60 0.88 -12.35
N GLN A 698 -5.98 -0.19 -11.86
CA GLN A 698 -6.03 -1.51 -12.48
C GLN A 698 -7.00 -2.43 -11.76
N HIS A 699 -7.93 -3.01 -12.53
CA HIS A 699 -8.89 -3.97 -12.00
C HIS A 699 -8.39 -5.42 -12.17
N PRO A 700 -8.65 -6.34 -11.22
CA PRO A 700 -8.23 -7.75 -11.32
C PRO A 700 -8.70 -8.48 -12.58
N LEU A 701 -9.83 -8.09 -13.17
CA LEU A 701 -10.39 -8.65 -14.40
C LEU A 701 -9.79 -8.09 -15.69
N ALA A 702 -9.06 -6.98 -15.61
CA ALA A 702 -8.60 -6.24 -16.81
C ALA A 702 -7.66 -7.06 -17.70
N ALA A 703 -6.94 -8.04 -17.15
CA ALA A 703 -6.01 -8.87 -17.91
C ALA A 703 -6.71 -9.99 -18.72
N MET A 704 -8.03 -10.17 -18.59
CA MET A 704 -8.75 -11.22 -19.31
C MET A 704 -8.88 -10.94 -20.80
N SER A 705 -9.02 -9.67 -21.20
CA SER A 705 -9.14 -9.25 -22.59
C SER A 705 -9.01 -7.73 -22.74
N ASP A 706 -8.82 -7.23 -23.96
CA ASP A 706 -8.84 -5.79 -24.24
C ASP A 706 -10.20 -5.15 -23.89
N ALA A 707 -11.30 -5.83 -24.14
CA ALA A 707 -12.64 -5.36 -23.75
C ALA A 707 -12.77 -5.26 -22.22
N ALA A 708 -12.29 -6.24 -21.46
CA ALA A 708 -12.26 -6.18 -20.01
C ALA A 708 -11.36 -5.06 -19.51
N ARG A 709 -10.19 -4.86 -20.11
CA ARG A 709 -9.28 -3.75 -19.77
C ARG A 709 -9.96 -2.38 -19.96
N LEU A 710 -10.66 -2.19 -21.05
CA LEU A 710 -11.39 -0.93 -21.32
C LEU A 710 -12.62 -0.74 -20.42
N ARG A 711 -13.26 -1.83 -20.01
CA ARG A 711 -14.45 -1.81 -19.15
C ARG A 711 -14.14 -1.53 -17.69
N PHE A 712 -13.05 -2.11 -17.19
CA PHE A 712 -12.77 -2.18 -15.75
C PHE A 712 -11.65 -1.25 -15.27
N ASN A 713 -10.67 -0.88 -16.12
CA ASN A 713 -9.63 0.06 -15.74
C ASN A 713 -10.11 1.51 -15.83
N VAL A 714 -9.52 2.37 -14.98
CA VAL A 714 -9.78 3.82 -14.99
C VAL A 714 -8.49 4.58 -15.22
N GLY A 715 -8.45 5.46 -16.20
CA GLY A 715 -7.27 6.20 -16.66
C GLY A 715 -6.88 5.86 -18.12
N PRO A 716 -5.66 6.21 -18.61
CA PRO A 716 -4.56 6.83 -17.87
C PRO A 716 -4.77 8.35 -17.62
N PHE A 717 -4.22 8.86 -16.51
CA PHE A 717 -4.20 10.27 -16.15
C PHE A 717 -2.76 10.77 -16.10
N PRO A 718 -2.40 11.91 -16.74
CA PRO A 718 -1.12 12.56 -16.53
C PRO A 718 -0.90 12.94 -15.06
N ARG A 719 0.32 12.76 -14.55
CA ARG A 719 0.63 13.05 -13.14
C ARG A 719 1.84 13.96 -13.01
N ALA A 720 1.83 14.73 -11.93
CA ALA A 720 3.01 15.42 -11.38
C ALA A 720 3.62 14.58 -10.25
N GLY A 721 4.76 15.01 -9.68
CA GLY A 721 5.42 14.35 -8.56
C GLY A 721 6.36 13.24 -8.99
N TYR A 722 6.85 12.50 -7.99
CA TYR A 722 7.82 11.41 -8.10
C TYR A 722 7.81 10.59 -6.82
N GLY A 723 8.55 9.49 -6.76
CA GLY A 723 8.59 8.61 -5.59
C GLY A 723 9.01 9.30 -4.28
N ASP A 724 9.98 10.21 -4.36
CA ASP A 724 10.59 10.86 -3.19
C ASP A 724 10.00 12.25 -2.87
N THR A 725 9.00 12.71 -3.60
CA THR A 725 8.27 13.95 -3.28
C THR A 725 7.19 13.70 -2.23
N VAL A 726 6.75 14.73 -1.51
CA VAL A 726 5.59 14.62 -0.60
C VAL A 726 4.37 14.14 -1.39
N PHE A 727 4.16 14.68 -2.59
CA PHE A 727 3.23 14.13 -3.56
C PHE A 727 3.79 12.83 -4.17
N ALA A 728 3.82 11.78 -3.37
CA ALA A 728 4.40 10.50 -3.76
C ALA A 728 3.59 9.85 -4.87
N THR A 729 4.18 9.82 -6.07
CA THR A 729 3.60 9.24 -7.29
C THR A 729 4.57 8.24 -7.92
N GLY A 730 5.19 7.42 -7.07
CA GLY A 730 6.18 6.43 -7.49
C GLY A 730 5.59 5.30 -8.33
N GLY A 731 6.48 4.61 -9.05
CA GLY A 731 6.09 3.47 -9.86
C GLY A 731 7.23 2.89 -10.69
N SER A 732 6.88 2.08 -11.67
CA SER A 732 7.82 1.45 -12.60
C SER A 732 7.70 2.07 -13.99
N ASP A 733 8.79 2.04 -14.75
CA ASP A 733 8.82 2.53 -16.14
C ASP A 733 8.27 3.95 -16.30
N TRP A 734 8.59 4.83 -15.34
CA TRP A 734 8.09 6.19 -15.17
C TRP A 734 6.58 6.32 -14.93
N ARG A 735 5.79 5.25 -14.99
CA ARG A 735 4.36 5.26 -14.70
C ARG A 735 4.13 5.27 -13.20
N GLN A 736 3.11 5.98 -12.76
CA GLN A 736 2.66 5.91 -11.38
C GLN A 736 1.90 4.60 -11.17
N THR A 737 2.37 3.74 -10.28
CA THR A 737 1.71 2.50 -9.87
C THR A 737 1.30 2.51 -8.40
N GLY A 738 1.84 3.44 -7.62
CA GLY A 738 1.51 3.65 -6.20
C GLY A 738 1.33 5.11 -5.85
N GLY A 739 0.78 5.37 -4.67
CA GLY A 739 0.56 6.71 -4.14
C GLY A 739 -0.78 6.86 -3.41
N ALA A 740 -1.12 8.08 -3.02
CA ALA A 740 -2.34 8.36 -2.29
C ALA A 740 -3.56 8.33 -3.22
N THR A 741 -4.42 7.31 -3.07
CA THR A 741 -5.77 7.30 -3.64
C THR A 741 -6.78 8.00 -2.74
N PHE A 742 -6.49 8.06 -1.44
CA PHE A 742 -7.24 8.73 -0.40
C PHE A 742 -6.38 9.82 0.25
N ARG A 743 -6.97 10.99 0.49
CA ARG A 743 -6.40 12.10 1.27
C ARG A 743 -7.47 12.74 2.11
N GLU A 744 -7.05 13.25 3.27
CA GLU A 744 -7.91 14.06 4.13
C GLU A 744 -7.12 15.21 4.75
N VAL A 745 -7.83 16.33 4.98
CA VAL A 745 -7.37 17.46 5.79
C VAL A 745 -8.53 17.85 6.72
N MET A 746 -8.35 17.62 8.01
CA MET A 746 -9.39 17.78 9.03
C MET A 746 -9.16 19.04 9.86
N ASP A 747 -10.17 19.90 9.94
CA ASP A 747 -10.18 21.14 10.76
C ASP A 747 -10.94 20.91 12.07
N LEU A 748 -10.22 20.89 13.18
CA LEU A 748 -10.81 20.66 14.49
C LEU A 748 -11.57 21.87 15.05
N ALA A 749 -11.55 22.99 14.36
CA ALA A 749 -12.40 24.13 14.70
C ALA A 749 -13.85 23.95 14.21
N ASP A 750 -14.02 23.25 13.11
CA ASP A 750 -15.29 22.96 12.46
C ASP A 750 -15.12 21.77 11.51
N TRP A 751 -15.65 20.63 11.89
CA TRP A 751 -15.53 19.39 11.15
C TRP A 751 -16.05 19.47 9.71
N ASP A 752 -17.09 20.29 9.49
CA ASP A 752 -17.69 20.49 8.15
C ASP A 752 -16.80 21.31 7.19
N ARG A 753 -15.70 21.88 7.69
CA ARG A 753 -14.66 22.53 6.86
C ARG A 753 -13.60 21.54 6.39
N SER A 754 -13.60 20.32 6.91
CA SER A 754 -12.69 19.27 6.50
C SER A 754 -12.91 18.92 5.02
N ILE A 755 -11.82 18.50 4.37
CA ILE A 755 -11.82 18.14 2.96
C ILE A 755 -11.15 16.79 2.74
N GLY A 756 -11.58 16.08 1.71
CA GLY A 756 -11.02 14.78 1.36
C GLY A 756 -10.99 14.54 -0.14
N THR A 757 -10.32 13.46 -0.53
CA THR A 757 -10.40 12.87 -1.87
C THR A 757 -10.28 11.37 -1.78
N SER A 758 -10.95 10.63 -2.67
CA SER A 758 -10.89 9.18 -2.75
C SER A 758 -11.08 8.75 -4.20
N ALA A 759 -10.09 8.08 -4.77
CA ALA A 759 -10.13 7.69 -6.18
C ALA A 759 -10.06 6.17 -6.33
N PRO A 760 -10.61 5.63 -7.41
CA PRO A 760 -11.31 6.31 -8.48
C PRO A 760 -12.78 6.64 -8.18
N GLY A 761 -13.42 5.97 -7.22
CA GLY A 761 -14.79 6.14 -6.78
C GLY A 761 -15.14 5.20 -5.64
N GLN A 762 -16.32 5.38 -5.04
CA GLN A 762 -16.77 4.57 -3.90
C GLN A 762 -17.26 3.18 -4.33
N SER A 763 -17.86 3.04 -5.51
CA SER A 763 -18.38 1.76 -6.01
C SER A 763 -17.36 1.03 -6.88
N GLY A 764 -17.27 -0.28 -6.73
CA GLY A 764 -16.54 -1.17 -7.63
C GLY A 764 -17.37 -1.68 -8.82
N GLN A 765 -18.69 -1.40 -8.83
CA GLN A 765 -19.59 -1.93 -9.84
C GLN A 765 -19.55 -1.09 -11.13
N PRO A 766 -19.13 -1.63 -12.28
CA PRO A 766 -19.15 -0.92 -13.54
C PRO A 766 -20.56 -0.48 -13.91
N GLY A 767 -20.75 0.79 -14.26
CA GLY A 767 -22.04 1.38 -14.53
C GLY A 767 -22.67 2.11 -13.35
N SER A 768 -22.14 1.95 -12.14
CA SER A 768 -22.48 2.83 -11.01
C SER A 768 -22.03 4.26 -11.30
N PRO A 769 -22.80 5.30 -10.92
CA PRO A 769 -22.37 6.68 -11.04
C PRO A 769 -21.09 6.97 -10.20
N HIS A 770 -20.82 6.16 -9.17
CA HIS A 770 -19.67 6.28 -8.30
C HIS A 770 -18.56 5.25 -8.60
N PHE A 771 -18.48 4.76 -9.83
CA PHE A 771 -17.41 3.85 -10.25
C PHE A 771 -16.06 4.57 -10.45
N ASP A 772 -16.09 5.74 -11.12
CA ASP A 772 -14.90 6.49 -11.49
C ASP A 772 -15.07 8.02 -11.41
N ASP A 773 -16.15 8.48 -10.81
CA ASP A 773 -16.55 9.90 -10.73
C ASP A 773 -15.51 10.77 -9.98
N LEU A 774 -14.80 10.22 -9.01
CA LEU A 774 -13.78 10.91 -8.23
C LEU A 774 -12.39 10.89 -8.88
N ALA A 775 -12.18 10.10 -9.93
CA ALA A 775 -10.87 9.96 -10.57
C ALA A 775 -10.36 11.27 -11.19
N LYS A 776 -11.24 12.03 -11.86
CA LYS A 776 -10.87 13.32 -12.47
C LYS A 776 -10.55 14.38 -11.42
N LEU A 777 -11.32 14.43 -10.34
CA LEU A 777 -11.09 15.33 -9.20
C LEU A 777 -9.72 15.04 -8.57
N TRP A 778 -9.43 13.76 -8.32
CA TRP A 778 -8.15 13.31 -7.80
C TRP A 778 -6.98 13.63 -8.74
N ALA A 779 -7.15 13.42 -10.06
CA ALA A 779 -6.14 13.72 -11.05
C ALA A 779 -5.85 15.23 -11.13
N ALA A 780 -6.87 16.08 -10.94
CA ALA A 780 -6.77 17.53 -10.88
C ALA A 780 -6.30 18.05 -9.51
N GLN A 781 -5.93 17.16 -8.55
CA GLN A 781 -5.48 17.53 -7.20
C GLN A 781 -6.52 18.34 -6.40
N GLN A 782 -7.80 18.05 -6.64
CA GLN A 782 -8.93 18.71 -5.97
C GLN A 782 -9.49 17.84 -4.85
N TYR A 783 -10.23 18.50 -3.95
CA TYR A 783 -10.86 17.87 -2.80
C TYR A 783 -12.36 18.13 -2.82
N PHE A 784 -13.11 17.28 -2.14
CA PHE A 784 -14.53 17.47 -1.84
C PHE A 784 -14.70 17.75 -0.34
N PRO A 785 -15.81 18.43 0.07
CA PRO A 785 -16.15 18.62 1.48
C PRO A 785 -16.41 17.28 2.16
N TYR A 786 -15.86 17.13 3.36
CA TYR A 786 -16.02 15.93 4.19
C TYR A 786 -17.24 16.14 5.12
N SER A 787 -18.44 15.83 4.61
CA SER A 787 -19.71 16.12 5.31
C SER A 787 -19.84 15.32 6.60
N PHE A 788 -19.93 16.00 7.75
CA PHE A 788 -20.06 15.36 9.06
C PHE A 788 -21.34 15.70 9.78
N SER A 789 -21.70 17.00 9.89
CA SER A 789 -22.97 17.39 10.50
C SER A 789 -24.14 16.85 9.68
N GLN A 790 -25.21 16.47 10.36
CA GLN A 790 -26.43 16.00 9.68
C GLN A 790 -26.94 17.06 8.68
N ALA A 791 -26.84 18.34 9.00
CA ALA A 791 -27.26 19.43 8.14
C ALA A 791 -26.48 19.46 6.81
N LEU A 792 -25.13 19.24 6.85
CA LEU A 792 -24.31 19.22 5.63
C LEU A 792 -24.51 17.93 4.84
N VAL A 793 -24.67 16.79 5.54
CA VAL A 793 -25.01 15.50 4.93
C VAL A 793 -26.32 15.60 4.14
N GLU A 794 -27.39 16.15 4.74
CA GLU A 794 -28.69 16.35 4.09
C GLU A 794 -28.59 17.30 2.89
N LYS A 795 -27.81 18.37 3.02
CA LYS A 795 -27.58 19.33 1.92
C LYS A 795 -26.90 18.68 0.71
N ASN A 796 -25.99 17.74 0.97
CA ASN A 796 -25.21 17.05 -0.05
C ASN A 796 -25.81 15.71 -0.46
N ALA A 797 -26.97 15.30 0.09
CA ALA A 797 -27.60 14.03 -0.17
C ALA A 797 -27.94 13.87 -1.67
N GLU A 798 -27.56 12.74 -2.24
CA GLU A 798 -27.92 12.31 -3.60
C GLU A 798 -28.98 11.20 -3.55
N ALA A 799 -28.80 10.22 -2.65
CA ALA A 799 -29.69 9.09 -2.51
C ALA A 799 -29.93 8.76 -1.04
N THR A 800 -31.10 8.24 -0.74
CA THR A 800 -31.45 7.72 0.58
C THR A 800 -32.03 6.33 0.46
N LEU A 801 -31.39 5.37 1.16
CA LEU A 801 -31.86 4.01 1.31
C LEU A 801 -32.29 3.78 2.75
N VAL A 802 -33.47 3.18 2.92
CA VAL A 802 -34.00 2.78 4.24
C VAL A 802 -34.00 1.27 4.31
N LEU A 803 -33.23 0.70 5.22
CA LEU A 803 -33.28 -0.72 5.53
C LEU A 803 -34.31 -0.94 6.64
N ARG A 804 -35.25 -1.83 6.42
CA ARG A 804 -36.30 -2.19 7.42
C ARG A 804 -36.18 -3.64 7.82
N PRO A 805 -36.45 -3.96 9.09
CA PRO A 805 -36.56 -5.33 9.53
C PRO A 805 -37.59 -6.08 8.64
N ARG A 806 -37.21 -7.28 8.22
CA ARG A 806 -38.15 -8.17 7.57
C ARG A 806 -38.89 -8.95 8.68
N PRO A 807 -40.24 -8.96 8.70
CA PRO A 807 -41.02 -9.70 9.69
C PRO A 807 -40.64 -11.18 9.79
#